data_95a361031be5c69d8a66c67672bdbe79
#
_entry.id   95a361031be5c69d8a66c67672bdbe79
#
_cell.length_a   1.000
_cell.length_b   1.000
_cell.length_c   1.000
_cell.angle_alpha   90.00
_cell.angle_beta   90.00
_cell.angle_gamma   90.00
#
_symmetry.space_group_name_H-M   'P 1'
#
loop_
_entity.id
_entity.type
_entity.pdbx_description
1 polymer ?
#
loop_
_entity_poly.entity_id
_entity_poly.type
_entity_poly.pdbx_seq_one_letter_code
_entity_poly.pdbx_strand_id
1 'polypeptide(L)'
;MQKSTKQAKAPIIEAKKSPIISVRKRDGSIFPYDIEHVVTAVFKAMRSTGEGERKEAEYIARKVESELKRISKLVKDFIPTVEGIQDIVERELILEEYVKTAKAYILYREERARARDKKGDIPEEVKRFVSDGKKYFRNPMSEFVYYRTYSRWLPQEGRRETWIETVDRYMSFMKENLGTKLADKEYAEVREAILKQEVMPSMRLLWSAGDAARKTNVTGYNCSFIAPSCTQDLGEIMYLLMCGTGVGYSVESQNAQMFPLIKKQTGKVLPTHTVIDNKEGWADAYVLGMNTWFSGADIKFDYSKLRPAGARLLTMGGRSSGPEPLISLIDFSRERIMKKQGRRLSNLDLHDIICKIGEVVVAGGVRRSALISLSDLDDHDIRHAKDGQFYLTDPQRMMANNSAVYWQKPTSTELLDEWVSLIKGASGERGIFNRGGISKQVPARRWKTLEKDFDTCGTNPCGEIILKSKQFCNLSEVVARAEDTEETLLKKARLAALLGTYQSSLTNFGYLSKEWKENCEEERLLGVSITGQWDCKVVRSPAVMSKIRDEAVKFNKEYAKRFGINPSVAVTAVKPSGTVSQLVDASSGMHPRHAAYYIRRIRISATDSLFKMMKDQGVLYQPEVGQTMENAVTYVLEFPVKAPDKSIFKNDQTAIEQLEYWKMVKESFTEHNPSVTISVGDDEWIATVAWIHKNWDMVGGLAFLPRGEAKTYRLAPYEEITKDQYEAMVNKFPYIDFAKIVTYEREDHTQGSKELACVSGVCEIA
;
A
#
# COMPACT_ATOMS: atom_id res chain seq x y z
N MET A 1 -25.07 84.98 -1.82
CA MET A 1 -25.55 83.98 -0.85
C MET A 1 -25.24 82.59 -1.44
N GLN A 2 -24.08 82.02 -1.13
CA GLN A 2 -23.66 80.73 -1.53
C GLN A 2 -23.92 79.77 -0.36
N LYS A 3 -24.75 78.70 -0.59
CA LYS A 3 -24.95 77.61 0.37
C LYS A 3 -23.88 76.54 0.15
N SER A 4 -23.05 76.38 1.14
CA SER A 4 -22.07 75.31 1.28
C SER A 4 -22.80 74.02 1.59
N THR A 5 -22.66 72.98 0.74
CA THR A 5 -23.10 71.61 0.96
C THR A 5 -21.97 70.83 1.67
N LYS A 6 -22.21 70.50 2.93
CA LYS A 6 -21.35 69.55 3.68
C LYS A 6 -21.53 68.16 3.16
N GLN A 7 -20.48 67.56 2.56
CA GLN A 7 -20.39 66.14 2.31
C GLN A 7 -20.21 65.40 3.64
N ALA A 8 -21.11 64.48 3.93
CA ALA A 8 -21.01 63.57 5.06
C ALA A 8 -19.92 62.52 4.77
N LYS A 9 -18.89 62.47 5.60
CA LYS A 9 -17.89 61.35 5.61
C LYS A 9 -18.57 60.08 6.06
N ALA A 10 -18.45 59.03 5.25
CA ALA A 10 -18.84 57.67 5.60
C ALA A 10 -18.00 57.18 6.81
N PRO A 11 -18.57 56.38 7.70
CA PRO A 11 -17.82 55.85 8.85
C PRO A 11 -16.71 54.90 8.41
N ILE A 12 -15.50 55.20 8.89
CA ILE A 12 -14.36 54.28 8.78
C ILE A 12 -14.64 53.11 9.71
N ILE A 13 -14.96 51.94 9.15
CA ILE A 13 -15.04 50.67 9.90
C ILE A 13 -13.60 50.31 10.25
N GLU A 14 -13.22 50.45 11.51
CA GLU A 14 -11.96 49.91 12.03
C GLU A 14 -11.93 48.40 11.79
N ALA A 15 -11.02 47.95 10.93
CA ALA A 15 -10.75 46.56 10.72
C ALA A 15 -10.23 45.94 12.03
N LYS A 16 -11.00 45.01 12.62
CA LYS A 16 -10.55 44.23 13.79
C LYS A 16 -9.26 43.51 13.40
N LYS A 17 -8.15 43.85 14.07
CA LYS A 17 -6.85 43.19 13.87
C LYS A 17 -6.98 41.67 14.04
N SER A 18 -6.62 40.96 13.01
CA SER A 18 -6.49 39.49 13.06
C SER A 18 -5.42 39.05 14.08
N PRO A 19 -5.63 37.99 14.85
CA PRO A 19 -4.60 37.42 15.71
C PRO A 19 -3.45 36.76 14.93
N ILE A 20 -3.60 36.48 13.65
CA ILE A 20 -2.50 36.10 12.75
C ILE A 20 -1.85 37.40 12.28
N ILE A 21 -0.63 37.64 12.72
CA ILE A 21 0.06 38.90 12.50
C ILE A 21 0.79 38.92 11.17
N SER A 22 1.26 37.75 10.70
CA SER A 22 2.15 37.64 9.56
C SER A 22 1.87 36.41 8.68
N VAL A 23 2.23 36.49 7.41
CA VAL A 23 2.21 35.44 6.43
C VAL A 23 3.58 35.32 5.75
N ARG A 24 4.06 34.14 5.54
CA ARG A 24 5.30 33.86 4.82
C ARG A 24 5.00 33.70 3.33
N LYS A 25 5.62 34.53 2.51
CA LYS A 25 5.58 34.39 1.04
C LYS A 25 6.50 33.27 0.57
N ARG A 26 6.38 32.88 -0.70
CA ARG A 26 7.13 31.83 -1.37
C ARG A 26 8.65 32.05 -1.40
N ASP A 27 9.08 33.31 -1.45
CA ASP A 27 10.49 33.72 -1.41
C ASP A 27 11.08 33.75 0.01
N GLY A 28 10.31 33.30 1.01
CA GLY A 28 10.68 33.25 2.41
C GLY A 28 10.42 34.58 3.17
N SER A 29 10.08 35.67 2.48
CA SER A 29 9.78 36.97 3.10
C SER A 29 8.49 36.93 3.92
N ILE A 30 8.47 37.71 5.04
CA ILE A 30 7.33 37.73 5.95
C ILE A 30 6.63 39.09 5.81
N PHE A 31 5.30 39.05 5.63
CA PHE A 31 4.45 40.24 5.48
C PHE A 31 3.28 40.21 6.47
N PRO A 32 2.67 41.34 6.77
CA PRO A 32 1.44 41.37 7.56
C PRO A 32 0.33 40.55 6.90
N TYR A 33 -0.39 39.77 7.71
CA TYR A 33 -1.58 39.04 7.24
C TYR A 33 -2.77 40.00 7.09
N ASP A 34 -3.42 39.96 5.92
CA ASP A 34 -4.63 40.68 5.63
C ASP A 34 -5.71 39.76 5.07
N ILE A 35 -6.79 39.59 5.81
CA ILE A 35 -7.91 38.71 5.45
C ILE A 35 -8.59 39.18 4.14
N GLU A 36 -8.52 40.46 3.81
CA GLU A 36 -9.14 41.01 2.60
C GLU A 36 -8.54 40.43 1.32
N HIS A 37 -7.29 40.01 1.36
CA HIS A 37 -6.68 39.26 0.25
C HIS A 37 -7.38 37.91 0.02
N VAL A 38 -7.77 37.22 1.10
CA VAL A 38 -8.51 35.95 1.01
C VAL A 38 -9.92 36.18 0.49
N VAL A 39 -10.63 37.18 1.07
CA VAL A 39 -11.97 37.61 0.61
C VAL A 39 -11.96 37.90 -0.89
N THR A 40 -11.02 38.75 -1.33
CA THR A 40 -10.93 39.16 -2.73
C THR A 40 -10.65 37.96 -3.67
N ALA A 41 -9.80 37.05 -3.26
CA ALA A 41 -9.47 35.85 -4.08
C ALA A 41 -10.67 34.89 -4.21
N VAL A 42 -11.36 34.64 -3.10
CA VAL A 42 -12.56 33.77 -3.07
C VAL A 42 -13.70 34.43 -3.85
N PHE A 43 -13.94 35.72 -3.64
CA PHE A 43 -15.00 36.48 -4.34
C PHE A 43 -14.80 36.50 -5.86
N LYS A 44 -13.56 36.65 -6.35
CA LYS A 44 -13.26 36.55 -7.78
C LYS A 44 -13.61 35.18 -8.35
N ALA A 45 -13.33 34.10 -7.61
CA ALA A 45 -13.69 32.74 -8.03
C ALA A 45 -15.21 32.55 -8.00
N MET A 46 -15.91 32.97 -6.95
CA MET A 46 -17.38 32.93 -6.86
C MET A 46 -18.07 33.71 -7.99
N ARG A 47 -17.58 34.91 -8.30
CA ARG A 47 -18.10 35.70 -9.41
C ARG A 47 -17.89 35.03 -10.77
N SER A 48 -16.79 34.35 -10.98
CA SER A 48 -16.52 33.66 -12.26
C SER A 48 -17.42 32.43 -12.48
N THR A 49 -17.97 31.84 -11.41
CA THR A 49 -18.83 30.67 -11.45
C THR A 49 -20.30 30.96 -11.23
N GLY A 50 -20.63 32.18 -10.80
CA GLY A 50 -22.00 32.58 -10.41
C GLY A 50 -22.51 31.86 -9.15
N GLU A 51 -21.61 31.31 -8.30
CA GLU A 51 -21.97 30.46 -7.16
C GLU A 51 -21.89 31.16 -5.79
N GLY A 52 -21.87 32.47 -5.73
CA GLY A 52 -21.88 33.22 -4.49
C GLY A 52 -21.52 34.70 -4.69
N GLU A 53 -21.80 35.49 -3.65
CA GLU A 53 -21.55 36.92 -3.60
C GLU A 53 -20.42 37.26 -2.60
N ARG A 54 -20.17 38.53 -2.40
CA ARG A 54 -19.09 38.98 -1.50
C ARG A 54 -19.31 38.56 -0.04
N LYS A 55 -20.58 38.46 0.41
CA LYS A 55 -20.89 38.04 1.79
C LYS A 55 -20.49 36.59 2.05
N GLU A 56 -20.72 35.69 1.09
CA GLU A 56 -20.29 34.31 1.16
C GLU A 56 -18.77 34.20 1.12
N ALA A 57 -18.10 35.00 0.31
CA ALA A 57 -16.64 35.06 0.28
C ALA A 57 -16.05 35.54 1.62
N GLU A 58 -16.68 36.50 2.28
CA GLU A 58 -16.33 36.95 3.63
C GLU A 58 -16.55 35.87 4.67
N TYR A 59 -17.61 35.05 4.51
CA TYR A 59 -17.91 33.92 5.38
C TYR A 59 -16.82 32.85 5.25
N ILE A 60 -16.46 32.45 4.03
CA ILE A 60 -15.36 31.49 3.78
C ILE A 60 -14.04 32.03 4.35
N ALA A 61 -13.70 33.30 4.12
CA ALA A 61 -12.47 33.90 4.64
C ALA A 61 -12.41 33.87 6.19
N ARG A 62 -13.54 34.07 6.88
CA ARG A 62 -13.62 33.91 8.35
C ARG A 62 -13.42 32.46 8.81
N LYS A 63 -13.91 31.47 8.05
CA LYS A 63 -13.64 30.04 8.29
C LYS A 63 -12.15 29.78 8.17
N VAL A 64 -11.52 30.21 7.09
CA VAL A 64 -10.07 30.12 6.88
C VAL A 64 -9.30 30.74 8.03
N GLU A 65 -9.67 31.97 8.45
CA GLU A 65 -9.03 32.63 9.58
C GLU A 65 -9.22 31.87 10.89
N SER A 66 -10.39 31.29 11.13
CA SER A 66 -10.67 30.49 12.31
C SER A 66 -9.79 29.23 12.35
N GLU A 67 -9.57 28.57 11.21
CA GLU A 67 -8.70 27.44 11.10
C GLU A 67 -7.22 27.81 11.30
N LEU A 68 -6.77 28.93 10.72
CA LEU A 68 -5.43 29.47 10.98
C LEU A 68 -5.21 29.79 12.47
N LYS A 69 -6.22 30.35 13.15
CA LYS A 69 -6.20 30.55 14.60
C LYS A 69 -6.13 29.26 15.38
N ARG A 70 -6.85 28.21 14.93
CA ARG A 70 -6.79 26.90 15.52
C ARG A 70 -5.38 26.33 15.42
N ILE A 71 -4.79 26.39 14.23
CA ILE A 71 -3.42 25.90 13.99
C ILE A 71 -2.39 26.70 14.80
N SER A 72 -2.54 28.04 14.90
CA SER A 72 -1.60 28.88 15.65
C SER A 72 -1.59 28.60 17.15
N LYS A 73 -2.69 28.06 17.72
CA LYS A 73 -2.74 27.62 19.11
C LYS A 73 -2.00 26.28 19.34
N LEU A 74 -1.84 25.50 18.27
CA LEU A 74 -1.22 24.18 18.32
C LEU A 74 0.28 24.21 17.99
N VAL A 75 0.71 25.18 17.21
CA VAL A 75 2.09 25.30 16.75
C VAL A 75 2.71 26.59 17.26
N LYS A 76 3.73 26.47 18.11
CA LYS A 76 4.47 27.62 18.62
C LYS A 76 5.16 28.36 17.46
N ASP A 77 5.09 29.70 17.46
CA ASP A 77 5.68 30.56 16.42
C ASP A 77 5.14 30.26 15.00
N PHE A 78 3.87 29.86 14.89
CA PHE A 78 3.22 29.57 13.61
C PHE A 78 3.09 30.81 12.74
N ILE A 79 3.71 30.77 11.56
CA ILE A 79 3.53 31.73 10.49
C ILE A 79 2.98 30.98 9.27
N PRO A 80 1.71 31.17 8.89
CA PRO A 80 1.13 30.50 7.73
C PRO A 80 1.87 30.89 6.44
N THR A 81 1.99 29.94 5.53
CA THR A 81 2.46 30.20 4.17
C THR A 81 1.29 30.60 3.28
N VAL A 82 1.56 31.28 2.19
CA VAL A 82 0.52 31.62 1.18
C VAL A 82 -0.13 30.34 0.64
N GLU A 83 0.65 29.29 0.40
CA GLU A 83 0.16 28.00 -0.06
C GLU A 83 -0.76 27.35 0.98
N GLY A 84 -0.33 27.33 2.24
CA GLY A 84 -1.13 26.75 3.33
C GLY A 84 -2.47 27.47 3.51
N ILE A 85 -2.50 28.80 3.34
CA ILE A 85 -3.75 29.56 3.34
C ILE A 85 -4.64 29.15 2.16
N GLN A 86 -4.06 29.01 0.95
CA GLN A 86 -4.78 28.60 -0.25
C GLN A 86 -5.35 27.19 -0.12
N ASP A 87 -4.61 26.25 0.48
CA ASP A 87 -5.07 24.90 0.73
C ASP A 87 -6.28 24.87 1.70
N ILE A 88 -6.28 25.74 2.71
CA ILE A 88 -7.41 25.90 3.62
C ILE A 88 -8.61 26.51 2.88
N VAL A 89 -8.40 27.50 2.01
CA VAL A 89 -9.47 28.10 1.19
C VAL A 89 -10.14 27.03 0.31
N GLU A 90 -9.35 26.20 -0.37
CA GLU A 90 -9.86 25.11 -1.21
C GLU A 90 -10.72 24.15 -0.39
N ARG A 91 -10.23 23.75 0.79
CA ARG A 91 -10.95 22.86 1.69
C ARG A 91 -12.25 23.46 2.18
N GLU A 92 -12.25 24.71 2.65
CA GLU A 92 -13.45 25.37 3.16
C GLU A 92 -14.50 25.58 2.06
N LEU A 93 -14.09 25.89 0.82
CA LEU A 93 -15.00 25.98 -0.31
C LEU A 93 -15.68 24.62 -0.62
N ILE A 94 -14.95 23.53 -0.50
CA ILE A 94 -15.49 22.17 -0.69
C ILE A 94 -16.44 21.80 0.44
N LEU A 95 -16.06 22.08 1.70
CA LEU A 95 -16.86 21.75 2.88
C LEU A 95 -18.17 22.53 2.95
N GLU A 96 -18.20 23.76 2.45
CA GLU A 96 -19.39 24.62 2.38
C GLU A 96 -20.15 24.44 1.04
N GLU A 97 -19.86 23.37 0.28
CA GLU A 97 -20.55 22.96 -0.95
C GLU A 97 -20.44 23.94 -2.14
N TYR A 98 -19.50 24.87 -2.12
CA TYR A 98 -19.19 25.75 -3.28
C TYR A 98 -18.29 25.04 -4.28
N VAL A 99 -18.76 23.93 -4.85
CA VAL A 99 -17.94 23.00 -5.64
C VAL A 99 -17.42 23.62 -6.94
N LYS A 100 -18.22 24.40 -7.64
CA LYS A 100 -17.78 25.08 -8.88
C LYS A 100 -16.76 26.16 -8.57
N THR A 101 -16.97 26.89 -7.48
CA THR A 101 -16.04 27.93 -7.01
C THR A 101 -14.72 27.33 -6.54
N ALA A 102 -14.76 26.24 -5.79
CA ALA A 102 -13.55 25.49 -5.40
C ALA A 102 -12.73 25.07 -6.61
N LYS A 103 -13.39 24.52 -7.63
CA LYS A 103 -12.75 24.14 -8.87
C LYS A 103 -12.16 25.34 -9.63
N ALA A 104 -12.91 26.43 -9.78
CA ALA A 104 -12.41 27.63 -10.45
C ALA A 104 -11.20 28.22 -9.71
N TYR A 105 -11.23 28.21 -8.38
CA TYR A 105 -10.13 28.68 -7.54
C TYR A 105 -8.87 27.82 -7.72
N ILE A 106 -9.02 26.50 -7.72
CA ILE A 106 -7.92 25.53 -7.96
C ILE A 106 -7.32 25.74 -9.35
N LEU A 107 -8.16 25.80 -10.39
CA LEU A 107 -7.69 25.99 -11.78
C LEU A 107 -6.97 27.33 -11.96
N TYR A 108 -7.49 28.41 -11.40
CA TYR A 108 -6.84 29.72 -11.44
C TYR A 108 -5.49 29.71 -10.71
N ARG A 109 -5.42 29.05 -9.56
CA ARG A 109 -4.17 28.86 -8.81
C ARG A 109 -3.14 28.09 -9.64
N GLU A 110 -3.58 27.02 -10.33
CA GLU A 110 -2.74 26.25 -11.24
C GLU A 110 -2.24 27.05 -12.44
N GLU A 111 -3.11 27.79 -13.10
CA GLU A 111 -2.70 28.66 -14.22
C GLU A 111 -1.67 29.71 -13.79
N ARG A 112 -1.88 30.30 -12.61
CA ARG A 112 -0.91 31.26 -12.05
C ARG A 112 0.41 30.58 -11.65
N ALA A 113 0.37 29.35 -11.18
CA ALA A 113 1.57 28.55 -10.92
C ALA A 113 2.32 28.27 -12.22
N ARG A 114 1.61 27.79 -13.24
CA ARG A 114 2.17 27.52 -14.58
C ARG A 114 2.78 28.76 -15.26
N ALA A 115 2.12 29.92 -15.12
CA ALA A 115 2.62 31.18 -15.68
C ALA A 115 3.93 31.65 -14.99
N ARG A 116 4.13 31.29 -13.73
CA ARG A 116 5.37 31.54 -12.99
C ARG A 116 6.46 30.51 -13.28
N ASP A 117 6.08 29.25 -13.45
CA ASP A 117 6.98 28.10 -13.67
C ASP A 117 7.56 28.08 -15.08
N LYS A 118 6.92 28.75 -16.06
CA LYS A 118 7.51 29.01 -17.39
C LYS A 118 8.82 29.83 -17.34
N LYS A 119 9.22 30.32 -16.15
CA LYS A 119 10.45 31.07 -15.92
C LYS A 119 11.60 30.27 -15.29
N GLY A 120 11.41 28.99 -14.96
CA GLY A 120 12.46 28.16 -14.35
C GLY A 120 12.86 27.04 -15.29
N ASP A 121 14.00 27.16 -15.97
CA ASP A 121 14.62 26.03 -16.68
C ASP A 121 14.95 24.92 -15.69
N ILE A 122 14.61 23.68 -16.07
CA ILE A 122 15.03 22.49 -15.34
C ILE A 122 16.56 22.44 -15.42
N PRO A 123 17.29 22.32 -14.28
CA PRO A 123 18.73 22.22 -14.30
C PRO A 123 19.19 21.08 -15.23
N GLU A 124 20.16 21.37 -16.08
CA GLU A 124 20.69 20.39 -17.05
C GLU A 124 21.20 19.11 -16.38
N GLU A 125 21.69 19.23 -15.15
CA GLU A 125 22.12 18.10 -14.34
C GLU A 125 20.94 17.16 -14.02
N VAL A 126 19.76 17.70 -13.65
CA VAL A 126 18.54 16.92 -13.40
C VAL A 126 18.08 16.21 -14.68
N LYS A 127 18.08 16.90 -15.80
CA LYS A 127 17.74 16.30 -17.10
C LYS A 127 18.66 15.13 -17.43
N ARG A 128 19.97 15.30 -17.20
CA ARG A 128 20.98 14.25 -17.40
C ARG A 128 20.73 13.05 -16.49
N PHE A 129 20.53 13.27 -15.17
CA PHE A 129 20.27 12.19 -14.22
C PHE A 129 19.02 11.39 -14.55
N VAL A 130 17.92 12.05 -14.94
CA VAL A 130 16.69 11.38 -15.37
C VAL A 130 16.94 10.60 -16.67
N SER A 131 17.61 11.21 -17.66
CA SER A 131 17.96 10.56 -18.94
C SER A 131 18.84 9.32 -18.74
N ASP A 132 19.84 9.38 -17.84
CA ASP A 132 20.72 8.25 -17.53
C ASP A 132 19.95 7.10 -16.88
N GLY A 133 18.93 7.39 -16.08
CA GLY A 133 18.06 6.39 -15.46
C GLY A 133 17.06 5.75 -16.45
N LYS A 134 16.63 6.53 -17.44
CA LYS A 134 15.57 6.11 -18.40
C LYS A 134 15.91 4.84 -19.18
N LYS A 135 17.18 4.61 -19.52
CA LYS A 135 17.64 3.42 -20.26
C LYS A 135 17.33 2.08 -19.58
N TYR A 136 17.05 2.08 -18.27
CA TYR A 136 16.73 0.88 -17.52
C TYR A 136 15.23 0.53 -17.53
N PHE A 137 14.36 1.48 -17.93
CA PHE A 137 12.92 1.24 -18.03
C PHE A 137 12.54 0.80 -19.44
N ARG A 138 11.70 -0.23 -19.52
CA ARG A 138 11.30 -0.85 -20.79
C ARG A 138 10.17 -0.10 -21.51
N ASN A 139 9.35 0.62 -20.75
CA ASN A 139 8.23 1.40 -21.29
C ASN A 139 7.88 2.58 -20.35
N PRO A 140 7.04 3.54 -20.81
CA PRO A 140 6.65 4.70 -20.00
C PRO A 140 5.88 4.35 -18.71
N MET A 141 5.15 3.23 -18.72
CA MET A 141 4.43 2.77 -17.52
C MET A 141 5.42 2.32 -16.43
N SER A 142 6.49 1.60 -16.78
CA SER A 142 7.54 1.19 -15.84
C SER A 142 8.19 2.40 -15.17
N GLU A 143 8.51 3.44 -15.93
CA GLU A 143 9.08 4.68 -15.41
C GLU A 143 8.08 5.44 -14.53
N PHE A 144 6.80 5.49 -14.93
CA PHE A 144 5.73 6.05 -14.10
C PHE A 144 5.58 5.31 -12.76
N VAL A 145 5.57 3.97 -12.78
CA VAL A 145 5.49 3.13 -11.56
C VAL A 145 6.68 3.39 -10.64
N TYR A 146 7.86 3.60 -11.21
CA TYR A 146 9.05 3.97 -10.44
C TYR A 146 8.83 5.29 -9.68
N TYR A 147 8.49 6.37 -10.36
CA TYR A 147 8.30 7.69 -9.73
C TYR A 147 7.15 7.69 -8.73
N ARG A 148 6.08 6.95 -9.02
CA ARG A 148 4.93 6.83 -8.13
C ARG A 148 5.25 6.07 -6.83
N THR A 149 6.10 5.04 -6.90
CA THR A 149 6.18 4.03 -5.84
C THR A 149 7.53 3.96 -5.13
N TYR A 150 8.65 4.16 -5.85
CA TYR A 150 9.99 3.89 -5.34
C TYR A 150 10.81 5.15 -5.11
N SER A 151 10.64 6.16 -5.96
CA SER A 151 11.39 7.40 -5.91
C SER A 151 11.07 8.19 -4.62
N ARG A 152 12.09 8.55 -3.86
CA ARG A 152 11.98 9.36 -2.64
C ARG A 152 12.30 10.81 -2.92
N TRP A 153 11.76 11.67 -2.07
CA TRP A 153 12.08 13.09 -2.08
C TRP A 153 13.46 13.36 -1.46
N LEU A 154 14.29 14.12 -2.14
CA LEU A 154 15.59 14.62 -1.67
C LEU A 154 15.42 16.07 -1.17
N PRO A 155 15.30 16.30 0.17
CA PRO A 155 14.95 17.62 0.70
C PRO A 155 16.02 18.69 0.41
N GLN A 156 17.28 18.28 0.33
CA GLN A 156 18.40 19.20 0.07
C GLN A 156 18.47 19.67 -1.38
N GLU A 157 17.98 18.84 -2.29
CA GLU A 157 17.98 19.12 -3.73
C GLU A 157 16.62 19.60 -4.26
N GLY A 158 15.56 19.49 -3.43
CA GLY A 158 14.21 19.91 -3.80
C GLY A 158 13.61 19.11 -4.97
N ARG A 159 13.97 17.82 -5.11
CA ARG A 159 13.51 16.92 -6.18
C ARG A 159 13.35 15.49 -5.72
N ARG A 160 12.80 14.65 -6.58
CA ARG A 160 12.79 13.19 -6.37
C ARG A 160 14.08 12.53 -6.81
N GLU A 161 14.39 11.37 -6.20
CA GLU A 161 15.43 10.45 -6.65
C GLU A 161 15.20 9.97 -8.08
N THR A 162 16.29 9.73 -8.80
CA THR A 162 16.31 8.94 -10.03
C THR A 162 16.53 7.46 -9.71
N TRP A 163 16.31 6.57 -10.70
CA TRP A 163 16.50 5.12 -10.52
C TRP A 163 17.90 4.75 -10.03
N ILE A 164 18.92 5.37 -10.60
CA ILE A 164 20.31 5.12 -10.21
C ILE A 164 20.54 5.51 -8.74
N GLU A 165 20.04 6.68 -8.32
CA GLU A 165 20.17 7.16 -6.93
C GLU A 165 19.41 6.26 -5.94
N THR A 166 18.23 5.75 -6.32
CA THR A 166 17.48 4.78 -5.49
C THR A 166 18.29 3.51 -5.26
N VAL A 167 18.90 2.97 -6.34
CA VAL A 167 19.76 1.78 -6.24
C VAL A 167 21.01 2.07 -5.42
N ASP A 168 21.65 3.21 -5.62
CA ASP A 168 22.85 3.61 -4.88
C ASP A 168 22.58 3.83 -3.38
N ARG A 169 21.44 4.38 -3.02
CA ARG A 169 20.99 4.48 -1.63
C ARG A 169 20.79 3.10 -0.99
N TYR A 170 20.19 2.16 -1.72
CA TYR A 170 20.05 0.78 -1.26
C TYR A 170 21.40 0.11 -1.07
N MET A 171 22.30 0.23 -2.05
CA MET A 171 23.66 -0.34 -1.98
C MET A 171 24.49 0.26 -0.87
N SER A 172 24.38 1.58 -0.63
CA SER A 172 25.06 2.25 0.48
C SER A 172 24.60 1.71 1.83
N PHE A 173 23.27 1.53 2.00
CA PHE A 173 22.73 0.93 3.21
C PHE A 173 23.13 -0.54 3.38
N MET A 174 23.22 -1.31 2.30
CA MET A 174 23.71 -2.68 2.32
C MET A 174 25.18 -2.74 2.74
N LYS A 175 26.02 -1.87 2.17
CA LYS A 175 27.45 -1.79 2.51
C LYS A 175 27.69 -1.32 3.95
N GLU A 176 26.86 -0.40 4.45
CA GLU A 176 26.86 0.02 5.86
C GLU A 176 26.65 -1.15 6.83
N ASN A 177 25.73 -2.06 6.51
CA ASN A 177 25.38 -3.21 7.37
C ASN A 177 26.35 -4.40 7.23
N LEU A 178 26.83 -4.66 6.04
CA LEU A 178 27.66 -5.85 5.75
C LEU A 178 29.17 -5.58 5.75
N GLY A 179 29.60 -4.34 5.47
CA GLY A 179 31.01 -3.96 5.46
C GLY A 179 31.84 -4.87 4.55
N THR A 180 32.90 -5.46 5.11
CA THR A 180 33.84 -6.35 4.42
C THR A 180 33.35 -7.80 4.29
N LYS A 181 32.12 -8.13 4.74
CA LYS A 181 31.56 -9.48 4.58
C LYS A 181 31.27 -9.83 3.11
N LEU A 182 31.19 -8.83 2.24
CA LEU A 182 31.17 -8.96 0.79
C LEU A 182 32.35 -8.22 0.17
N ALA A 183 32.90 -8.76 -0.92
CA ALA A 183 33.93 -8.08 -1.68
C ALA A 183 33.33 -6.96 -2.55
N ASP A 184 34.10 -5.92 -2.88
CA ASP A 184 33.63 -4.82 -3.73
C ASP A 184 33.09 -5.28 -5.09
N LYS A 185 33.68 -6.35 -5.65
CA LYS A 185 33.17 -6.97 -6.89
C LYS A 185 31.74 -7.51 -6.73
N GLU A 186 31.42 -8.11 -5.58
CA GLU A 186 30.07 -8.64 -5.32
C GLU A 186 29.05 -7.50 -5.15
N TYR A 187 29.43 -6.40 -4.45
CA TYR A 187 28.61 -5.20 -4.39
C TYR A 187 28.35 -4.62 -5.78
N ALA A 188 29.36 -4.56 -6.64
CA ALA A 188 29.21 -4.07 -8.02
C ALA A 188 28.30 -4.97 -8.84
N GLU A 189 28.41 -6.30 -8.71
CA GLU A 189 27.55 -7.27 -9.39
C GLU A 189 26.08 -7.13 -8.97
N VAL A 190 25.81 -7.01 -7.66
CA VAL A 190 24.46 -6.79 -7.12
C VAL A 190 23.86 -5.47 -7.64
N ARG A 191 24.66 -4.39 -7.57
CA ARG A 191 24.25 -3.07 -8.06
C ARG A 191 23.82 -3.12 -9.52
N GLU A 192 24.64 -3.71 -10.37
CA GLU A 192 24.38 -3.80 -11.81
C GLU A 192 23.14 -4.65 -12.10
N ALA A 193 22.97 -5.77 -11.40
CA ALA A 193 21.81 -6.64 -11.56
C ALA A 193 20.48 -5.95 -11.15
N ILE A 194 20.50 -5.12 -10.09
CA ILE A 194 19.33 -4.33 -9.69
C ILE A 194 19.07 -3.22 -10.71
N LEU A 195 20.11 -2.50 -11.15
CA LEU A 195 19.97 -1.45 -12.17
C LEU A 195 19.34 -1.97 -13.45
N LYS A 196 19.77 -3.15 -13.93
CA LYS A 196 19.24 -3.83 -15.11
C LYS A 196 17.90 -4.52 -14.86
N GLN A 197 17.40 -4.51 -13.64
CA GLN A 197 16.17 -5.19 -13.27
C GLN A 197 16.23 -6.71 -13.56
N GLU A 198 17.38 -7.32 -13.39
CA GLU A 198 17.59 -8.77 -13.49
C GLU A 198 17.15 -9.48 -12.19
N VAL A 199 17.39 -8.83 -11.06
CA VAL A 199 16.91 -9.21 -9.74
C VAL A 199 16.37 -8.00 -9.00
N MET A 200 15.38 -8.21 -8.13
CA MET A 200 14.81 -7.14 -7.34
C MET A 200 14.89 -7.49 -5.85
N PRO A 201 15.40 -6.58 -5.01
CA PRO A 201 15.25 -6.71 -3.56
C PRO A 201 13.79 -6.52 -3.17
N SER A 202 13.48 -6.78 -1.91
CA SER A 202 12.18 -6.42 -1.34
C SER A 202 11.81 -4.98 -1.71
N MET A 203 10.62 -4.81 -2.29
CA MET A 203 10.09 -3.48 -2.62
C MET A 203 10.19 -2.52 -1.42
N ARG A 204 9.90 -3.03 -0.22
CA ARG A 204 9.90 -2.24 1.01
C ARG A 204 11.30 -1.80 1.38
N LEU A 205 12.28 -2.70 1.33
CA LEU A 205 13.66 -2.35 1.67
C LEU A 205 14.28 -1.44 0.61
N LEU A 206 14.01 -1.67 -0.68
CA LEU A 206 14.47 -0.77 -1.75
C LEU A 206 13.97 0.66 -1.54
N TRP A 207 12.72 0.80 -1.06
CA TRP A 207 12.15 2.11 -0.75
C TRP A 207 12.64 2.69 0.58
N SER A 208 12.76 1.89 1.67
CA SER A 208 13.03 2.38 3.02
C SER A 208 14.51 2.45 3.39
N ALA A 209 15.41 1.83 2.61
CA ALA A 209 16.85 1.84 2.89
C ALA A 209 17.37 3.25 3.21
N GLY A 210 18.22 3.36 4.23
CA GLY A 210 18.65 4.64 4.82
C GLY A 210 17.91 4.94 6.13
N ASP A 211 17.55 6.20 6.38
CA ASP A 211 17.08 6.68 7.69
C ASP A 211 15.85 5.93 8.24
N ALA A 212 14.88 5.60 7.38
CA ALA A 212 13.70 4.87 7.81
C ALA A 212 14.05 3.46 8.29
N ALA A 213 14.89 2.74 7.54
CA ALA A 213 15.30 1.39 7.88
C ALA A 213 16.31 1.36 9.05
N ARG A 214 17.15 2.41 9.24
CA ARG A 214 18.02 2.55 10.42
C ARG A 214 17.21 2.72 11.70
N LYS A 215 16.11 3.48 11.64
CA LYS A 215 15.24 3.70 12.78
C LYS A 215 14.51 2.42 13.22
N THR A 216 13.99 1.67 12.27
CA THR A 216 13.37 0.36 12.49
C THR A 216 13.41 -0.49 11.23
N ASN A 217 13.92 -1.71 11.34
CA ASN A 217 13.99 -2.61 10.20
C ASN A 217 12.62 -3.13 9.77
N VAL A 218 11.57 -2.96 10.58
CA VAL A 218 10.17 -3.29 10.20
C VAL A 218 9.79 -2.68 8.86
N THR A 219 10.25 -1.44 8.59
CA THR A 219 9.97 -0.74 7.33
C THR A 219 10.50 -1.43 6.08
N GLY A 220 11.47 -2.32 6.22
CA GLY A 220 12.06 -3.10 5.11
C GLY A 220 11.30 -4.38 4.76
N TYR A 221 10.40 -4.83 5.63
CA TYR A 221 9.65 -6.08 5.43
C TYR A 221 8.29 -5.82 4.77
N ASN A 222 7.95 -6.65 3.78
CA ASN A 222 6.71 -6.48 3.03
C ASN A 222 5.48 -6.88 3.85
N CYS A 223 5.55 -8.02 4.52
CA CYS A 223 4.41 -8.64 5.19
C CYS A 223 4.83 -9.36 6.47
N SER A 224 3.83 -9.68 7.29
CA SER A 224 3.97 -10.38 8.56
C SER A 224 2.73 -11.21 8.85
N PHE A 225 2.78 -11.98 9.94
CA PHE A 225 1.62 -12.67 10.49
C PHE A 225 1.63 -12.59 12.02
N ILE A 226 0.43 -12.50 12.60
CA ILE A 226 0.20 -12.55 14.04
C ILE A 226 -1.12 -13.27 14.35
N ALA A 227 -1.14 -14.13 15.37
CA ALA A 227 -2.35 -14.69 15.97
C ALA A 227 -2.66 -13.89 17.24
N PRO A 228 -3.46 -12.81 17.17
CA PRO A 228 -3.64 -11.90 18.28
C PRO A 228 -4.40 -12.57 19.42
N SER A 229 -3.92 -12.42 20.64
CA SER A 229 -4.47 -13.01 21.85
C SER A 229 -4.71 -12.00 22.98
N CYS A 230 -4.25 -10.78 22.80
CA CYS A 230 -4.39 -9.70 23.79
C CYS A 230 -4.43 -8.33 23.11
N THR A 231 -4.76 -7.31 23.89
CA THR A 231 -4.87 -5.92 23.40
C THR A 231 -3.53 -5.36 22.91
N GLN A 232 -2.40 -5.80 23.47
CA GLN A 232 -1.07 -5.39 23.02
C GLN A 232 -0.82 -5.81 21.58
N ASP A 233 -1.30 -6.99 21.17
CA ASP A 233 -1.16 -7.48 19.80
C ASP A 233 -1.89 -6.58 18.79
N LEU A 234 -3.01 -5.95 19.19
CA LEU A 234 -3.70 -4.97 18.34
C LEU A 234 -2.86 -3.69 18.14
N GLY A 235 -2.13 -3.27 19.18
CA GLY A 235 -1.16 -2.18 19.07
C GLY A 235 0.01 -2.54 18.13
N GLU A 236 0.51 -3.77 18.20
CA GLU A 236 1.56 -4.25 17.29
C GLU A 236 1.06 -4.29 15.83
N ILE A 237 -0.18 -4.76 15.58
CA ILE A 237 -0.80 -4.72 14.25
C ILE A 237 -0.85 -3.29 13.71
N MET A 238 -1.30 -2.33 14.53
CA MET A 238 -1.35 -0.93 14.15
C MET A 238 0.04 -0.38 13.82
N TYR A 239 1.04 -0.66 14.64
CA TYR A 239 2.42 -0.24 14.41
C TYR A 239 3.00 -0.82 13.12
N LEU A 240 2.78 -2.13 12.86
CA LEU A 240 3.20 -2.81 11.64
C LEU A 240 2.62 -2.15 10.38
N LEU A 241 1.32 -1.92 10.39
CA LEU A 241 0.62 -1.27 9.28
C LEU A 241 1.13 0.16 9.07
N MET A 242 1.36 0.93 10.15
CA MET A 242 1.97 2.27 10.06
C MET A 242 3.43 2.25 9.58
N CYS A 243 4.15 1.16 9.77
CA CYS A 243 5.45 0.94 9.12
C CYS A 243 5.31 0.54 7.65
N GLY A 244 4.08 0.29 7.17
CA GLY A 244 3.76 -0.10 5.79
C GLY A 244 3.95 -1.58 5.52
N THR A 245 3.99 -2.41 6.56
CA THR A 245 4.06 -3.87 6.47
C THR A 245 2.65 -4.44 6.46
N GLY A 246 2.32 -5.30 5.50
CA GLY A 246 1.05 -6.02 5.47
C GLY A 246 0.96 -7.04 6.61
N VAL A 247 -0.24 -7.31 7.12
CA VAL A 247 -0.44 -8.20 8.27
C VAL A 247 -1.46 -9.28 7.95
N GLY A 248 -1.03 -10.55 8.00
CA GLY A 248 -1.93 -11.67 8.18
C GLY A 248 -2.29 -11.81 9.66
N TYR A 249 -3.54 -12.12 9.96
CA TYR A 249 -3.98 -12.31 11.33
C TYR A 249 -5.01 -13.44 11.44
N SER A 250 -5.08 -14.05 12.63
CA SER A 250 -6.09 -15.07 12.93
C SER A 250 -7.16 -14.50 13.84
N VAL A 251 -8.44 -14.74 13.49
CA VAL A 251 -9.60 -14.54 14.35
C VAL A 251 -10.25 -15.86 14.70
N GLU A 252 -9.51 -16.97 14.58
CA GLU A 252 -9.98 -18.28 15.01
C GLU A 252 -10.38 -18.24 16.48
N SER A 253 -11.38 -19.02 16.86
CA SER A 253 -11.96 -19.02 18.20
C SER A 253 -10.92 -19.25 19.29
N GLN A 254 -9.91 -20.09 19.02
CA GLN A 254 -8.81 -20.33 19.97
C GLN A 254 -8.01 -19.04 20.32
N ASN A 255 -7.89 -18.09 19.39
CA ASN A 255 -7.19 -16.83 19.61
C ASN A 255 -8.14 -15.76 20.15
N ALA A 256 -9.33 -15.61 19.57
CA ALA A 256 -10.31 -14.62 19.98
C ALA A 256 -10.77 -14.81 21.45
N GLN A 257 -10.88 -16.06 21.90
CA GLN A 257 -11.26 -16.39 23.28
C GLN A 257 -10.16 -16.09 24.32
N MET A 258 -8.92 -15.86 23.91
CA MET A 258 -7.85 -15.42 24.81
C MET A 258 -8.04 -13.99 25.29
N PHE A 259 -8.75 -13.16 24.52
CA PHE A 259 -9.07 -11.80 24.98
C PHE A 259 -9.91 -11.83 26.26
N PRO A 260 -9.70 -10.89 27.19
CA PRO A 260 -10.41 -10.88 28.45
C PRO A 260 -11.91 -10.65 28.28
N LEU A 261 -12.70 -11.05 29.28
CA LEU A 261 -14.10 -10.68 29.38
C LEU A 261 -14.23 -9.16 29.54
N ILE A 262 -15.10 -8.53 28.79
CA ILE A 262 -15.40 -7.10 28.91
C ILE A 262 -16.20 -6.88 30.21
N LYS A 263 -15.63 -6.18 31.18
CA LYS A 263 -16.31 -5.88 32.44
C LYS A 263 -17.43 -4.87 32.25
N LYS A 264 -18.46 -4.95 33.09
CA LYS A 264 -19.51 -3.92 33.12
C LYS A 264 -18.91 -2.57 33.51
N GLN A 265 -19.46 -1.50 32.94
CA GLN A 265 -19.01 -0.15 33.26
C GLN A 265 -19.18 0.18 34.76
N THR A 266 -18.10 0.67 35.33
CA THR A 266 -18.02 1.06 36.74
C THR A 266 -18.30 2.54 36.98
N GLY A 267 -18.40 3.34 35.90
CA GLY A 267 -18.44 4.81 35.94
C GLY A 267 -17.09 5.47 36.24
N LYS A 268 -16.03 4.70 36.43
CA LYS A 268 -14.66 5.24 36.61
C LYS A 268 -14.15 5.78 35.32
N VAL A 269 -13.71 7.07 35.29
CA VAL A 269 -13.05 7.71 34.20
C VAL A 269 -11.59 7.95 34.56
N LEU A 270 -10.66 7.49 33.72
CA LEU A 270 -9.24 7.72 33.95
C LEU A 270 -8.87 9.19 33.53
N PRO A 271 -7.73 9.70 34.01
CA PRO A 271 -7.19 10.98 33.55
C PRO A 271 -7.06 11.01 32.02
N THR A 272 -7.30 12.18 31.45
CA THR A 272 -7.15 12.38 29.99
C THR A 272 -5.72 12.06 29.56
N HIS A 273 -5.59 11.21 28.54
CA HIS A 273 -4.30 10.84 27.94
C HIS A 273 -3.99 11.72 26.74
N THR A 274 -2.85 12.41 26.76
CA THR A 274 -2.37 13.18 25.61
C THR A 274 -1.62 12.26 24.64
N VAL A 275 -2.11 12.13 23.42
CA VAL A 275 -1.52 11.26 22.39
C VAL A 275 -0.22 11.86 21.85
N ILE A 276 0.86 11.05 21.80
CA ILE A 276 2.16 11.46 21.27
C ILE A 276 2.15 11.35 19.75
N ASP A 277 2.73 12.36 19.06
CA ASP A 277 2.75 12.45 17.59
C ASP A 277 3.84 11.57 16.95
N ASN A 278 3.73 10.28 17.15
CA ASN A 278 4.53 9.24 16.47
C ASN A 278 3.75 7.92 16.40
N LYS A 279 4.27 6.94 15.70
CA LYS A 279 3.61 5.62 15.49
C LYS A 279 3.43 4.86 16.81
N GLU A 280 4.44 4.91 17.63
CA GLU A 280 4.46 4.27 18.95
C GLU A 280 3.38 4.88 19.84
N GLY A 281 3.31 6.21 19.90
CA GLY A 281 2.31 6.93 20.71
C GLY A 281 0.86 6.70 20.25
N TRP A 282 0.63 6.51 18.95
CA TRP A 282 -0.69 6.11 18.44
C TRP A 282 -1.06 4.71 18.88
N ALA A 283 -0.13 3.76 18.74
CA ALA A 283 -0.35 2.38 19.17
C ALA A 283 -0.55 2.26 20.67
N ASP A 284 0.27 2.96 21.48
CA ASP A 284 0.16 2.99 22.94
C ASP A 284 -1.17 3.60 23.43
N ALA A 285 -1.59 4.71 22.82
CA ALA A 285 -2.89 5.34 23.11
C ALA A 285 -4.04 4.37 22.80
N TYR A 286 -3.96 3.67 21.68
CA TYR A 286 -4.96 2.68 21.30
C TYR A 286 -5.03 1.51 22.28
N VAL A 287 -3.88 0.92 22.64
CA VAL A 287 -3.79 -0.16 23.63
C VAL A 287 -4.31 0.29 25.01
N LEU A 288 -3.97 1.51 25.43
CA LEU A 288 -4.47 2.09 26.68
C LEU A 288 -6.00 2.20 26.68
N GLY A 289 -6.59 2.67 25.58
CA GLY A 289 -8.04 2.73 25.39
C GLY A 289 -8.68 1.36 25.50
N MET A 290 -8.18 0.38 24.76
CA MET A 290 -8.67 -0.99 24.75
C MET A 290 -8.63 -1.59 26.17
N ASN A 291 -7.48 -1.54 26.87
CA ASN A 291 -7.34 -2.05 28.22
C ASN A 291 -8.30 -1.36 29.20
N THR A 292 -8.48 -0.06 29.05
CA THR A 292 -9.38 0.72 29.92
C THR A 292 -10.83 0.25 29.74
N TRP A 293 -11.32 0.16 28.53
CA TRP A 293 -12.71 -0.24 28.24
C TRP A 293 -12.97 -1.71 28.62
N PHE A 294 -12.02 -2.61 28.38
CA PHE A 294 -12.12 -4.00 28.85
C PHE A 294 -12.20 -4.09 30.39
N SER A 295 -11.55 -3.18 31.10
CA SER A 295 -11.59 -3.13 32.56
C SER A 295 -12.90 -2.59 33.15
N GLY A 296 -13.80 -2.06 32.30
CA GLY A 296 -15.05 -1.40 32.74
C GLY A 296 -14.85 0.05 33.16
N ALA A 297 -13.72 0.66 32.87
CA ALA A 297 -13.47 2.10 33.01
C ALA A 297 -13.58 2.81 31.66
N ASP A 298 -13.56 4.14 31.68
CA ASP A 298 -13.51 4.97 30.47
C ASP A 298 -12.30 5.91 30.52
N ILE A 299 -11.91 6.47 29.35
CA ILE A 299 -10.79 7.40 29.21
C ILE A 299 -11.06 8.37 28.06
N LYS A 300 -10.61 9.62 28.24
CA LYS A 300 -10.60 10.63 27.18
C LYS A 300 -9.20 10.81 26.63
N PHE A 301 -9.12 11.11 25.33
CA PHE A 301 -7.87 11.37 24.65
C PHE A 301 -7.77 12.85 24.25
N ASP A 302 -6.59 13.42 24.44
CA ASP A 302 -6.22 14.74 23.96
C ASP A 302 -5.32 14.59 22.73
N TYR A 303 -5.82 15.02 21.59
CA TYR A 303 -5.14 14.94 20.29
C TYR A 303 -4.42 16.25 19.91
N SER A 304 -4.35 17.22 20.81
CA SER A 304 -3.84 18.58 20.52
C SER A 304 -2.38 18.59 20.08
N LYS A 305 -1.60 17.58 20.44
CA LYS A 305 -0.19 17.45 20.03
C LYS A 305 0.01 16.79 18.68
N LEU A 306 -1.04 16.19 18.10
CA LEU A 306 -0.91 15.54 16.79
C LEU A 306 -0.79 16.59 15.70
N ARG A 307 0.12 16.33 14.74
CA ARG A 307 0.28 17.18 13.58
C ARG A 307 -0.99 17.21 12.73
N PRO A 308 -1.32 18.37 12.15
CA PRO A 308 -2.52 18.50 11.31
C PRO A 308 -2.38 17.71 10.01
N ALA A 309 -3.51 17.49 9.34
CA ALA A 309 -3.54 16.94 8.00
C ALA A 309 -2.68 17.78 7.05
N GLY A 310 -1.94 17.12 6.17
CA GLY A 310 -1.05 17.76 5.22
C GLY A 310 0.36 18.08 5.73
N ALA A 311 0.63 17.97 7.04
CA ALA A 311 1.98 18.15 7.58
C ALA A 311 2.95 17.07 7.08
N ARG A 312 4.23 17.44 6.88
CA ARG A 312 5.26 16.51 6.35
C ARG A 312 5.60 15.37 7.32
N LEU A 313 5.82 14.19 6.75
CA LEU A 313 6.35 13.03 7.45
C LEU A 313 7.86 12.92 7.18
N LEU A 314 8.68 13.43 8.09
CA LEU A 314 10.12 13.60 7.86
C LEU A 314 10.89 12.28 7.65
N THR A 315 10.53 11.21 8.36
CA THR A 315 11.25 9.94 8.30
C THR A 315 10.77 9.01 7.20
N MET A 316 9.43 8.94 7.01
CA MET A 316 8.82 8.01 6.06
C MET A 316 8.51 8.64 4.71
N GLY A 317 8.57 9.98 4.62
CA GLY A 317 8.09 10.72 3.45
C GLY A 317 6.56 10.76 3.37
N GLY A 318 6.04 11.71 2.58
CA GLY A 318 4.61 11.93 2.45
C GLY A 318 4.03 12.90 3.47
N ARG A 319 2.70 12.93 3.56
CA ARG A 319 1.94 13.89 4.39
C ARG A 319 1.06 13.17 5.40
N SER A 320 0.87 13.81 6.56
CA SER A 320 -0.02 13.37 7.63
C SER A 320 -1.49 13.47 7.22
N SER A 321 -2.31 12.56 7.69
CA SER A 321 -3.78 12.64 7.62
C SER A 321 -4.42 13.49 8.71
N GLY A 322 -3.65 13.91 9.70
CA GLY A 322 -4.21 14.52 10.92
C GLY A 322 -4.72 13.48 11.94
N PRO A 323 -5.37 13.95 13.00
CA PRO A 323 -5.85 13.09 14.10
C PRO A 323 -7.14 12.33 13.78
N GLU A 324 -7.94 12.77 12.81
CA GLU A 324 -9.29 12.26 12.53
C GLU A 324 -9.36 10.75 12.33
N PRO A 325 -8.43 10.09 11.60
CA PRO A 325 -8.45 8.63 11.48
C PRO A 325 -8.28 7.91 12.82
N LEU A 326 -7.40 8.39 13.68
CA LEU A 326 -7.21 7.79 15.01
C LEU A 326 -8.46 7.97 15.90
N ILE A 327 -9.08 9.15 15.88
CA ILE A 327 -10.34 9.43 16.57
C ILE A 327 -11.40 8.42 16.12
N SER A 328 -11.57 8.27 14.81
CA SER A 328 -12.53 7.32 14.22
C SER A 328 -12.29 5.86 14.67
N LEU A 329 -11.03 5.43 14.78
CA LEU A 329 -10.70 4.09 15.28
C LEU A 329 -11.04 3.93 16.75
N ILE A 330 -10.68 4.92 17.58
CA ILE A 330 -10.92 4.92 19.03
C ILE A 330 -12.42 4.86 19.29
N ASP A 331 -13.21 5.70 18.63
CA ASP A 331 -14.66 5.74 18.78
C ASP A 331 -15.32 4.44 18.32
N PHE A 332 -14.94 3.92 17.17
CA PHE A 332 -15.44 2.64 16.64
C PHE A 332 -15.16 1.47 17.61
N SER A 333 -13.92 1.36 18.09
CA SER A 333 -13.53 0.27 18.98
C SER A 333 -14.21 0.38 20.34
N ARG A 334 -14.27 1.61 20.89
CA ARG A 334 -14.98 1.88 22.13
C ARG A 334 -16.46 1.49 22.04
N GLU A 335 -17.14 1.91 20.98
CA GLU A 335 -18.56 1.59 20.78
C GLU A 335 -18.80 0.07 20.73
N ARG A 336 -17.97 -0.69 20.00
CA ARG A 336 -18.09 -2.15 19.93
C ARG A 336 -17.88 -2.82 21.29
N ILE A 337 -16.86 -2.39 22.04
CA ILE A 337 -16.59 -2.94 23.38
C ILE A 337 -17.73 -2.61 24.33
N MET A 338 -18.24 -1.37 24.32
CA MET A 338 -19.33 -0.95 25.20
C MET A 338 -20.63 -1.73 24.93
N LYS A 339 -20.91 -2.14 23.69
CA LYS A 339 -22.06 -3.01 23.34
C LYS A 339 -21.92 -4.44 23.86
N LYS A 340 -20.73 -4.90 24.21
CA LYS A 340 -20.44 -6.28 24.62
C LYS A 340 -20.14 -6.45 26.12
N GLN A 341 -20.57 -5.51 26.96
CA GLN A 341 -20.35 -5.58 28.42
C GLN A 341 -20.88 -6.89 29.01
N GLY A 342 -20.08 -7.54 29.84
CA GLY A 342 -20.37 -8.85 30.43
C GLY A 342 -20.18 -10.01 29.44
N ARG A 343 -19.61 -9.78 28.26
CA ARG A 343 -19.35 -10.79 27.23
C ARG A 343 -17.91 -10.68 26.72
N ARG A 344 -17.48 -11.64 25.92
CA ARG A 344 -16.24 -11.56 25.14
C ARG A 344 -16.55 -10.98 23.76
N LEU A 345 -15.52 -10.49 23.08
CA LEU A 345 -15.60 -10.19 21.65
C LEU A 345 -15.88 -11.49 20.88
N SER A 346 -16.71 -11.43 19.86
CA SER A 346 -16.83 -12.51 18.87
C SER A 346 -15.66 -12.44 17.88
N ASN A 347 -15.47 -13.51 17.11
CA ASN A 347 -14.48 -13.55 16.04
C ASN A 347 -14.71 -12.39 15.03
N LEU A 348 -15.98 -12.13 14.69
CA LEU A 348 -16.36 -11.03 13.80
C LEU A 348 -16.10 -9.65 14.41
N ASP A 349 -16.31 -9.44 15.73
CA ASP A 349 -15.95 -8.19 16.39
C ASP A 349 -14.45 -7.92 16.30
N LEU A 350 -13.63 -8.95 16.55
CA LEU A 350 -12.18 -8.85 16.46
C LEU A 350 -11.72 -8.57 15.01
N HIS A 351 -12.33 -9.27 14.04
CA HIS A 351 -12.12 -9.04 12.61
C HIS A 351 -12.40 -7.58 12.23
N ASP A 352 -13.57 -7.06 12.60
CA ASP A 352 -13.99 -5.69 12.29
C ASP A 352 -13.07 -4.64 12.93
N ILE A 353 -12.61 -4.88 14.16
CA ILE A 353 -11.63 -4.01 14.84
C ILE A 353 -10.30 -3.98 14.08
N ILE A 354 -9.77 -5.13 13.67
CA ILE A 354 -8.50 -5.19 12.94
C ILE A 354 -8.65 -4.57 11.54
N CYS A 355 -9.76 -4.82 10.86
CA CYS A 355 -10.07 -4.15 9.60
C CYS A 355 -10.14 -2.62 9.76
N LYS A 356 -10.72 -2.13 10.86
CA LYS A 356 -10.77 -0.68 11.15
C LYS A 356 -9.38 -0.09 11.41
N ILE A 357 -8.48 -0.82 12.08
CA ILE A 357 -7.07 -0.41 12.19
C ILE A 357 -6.46 -0.25 10.79
N GLY A 358 -6.71 -1.20 9.89
CA GLY A 358 -6.25 -1.13 8.49
C GLY A 358 -6.78 0.09 7.74
N GLU A 359 -8.06 0.38 7.86
CA GLU A 359 -8.72 1.55 7.24
C GLU A 359 -8.07 2.87 7.70
N VAL A 360 -7.81 3.00 9.00
CA VAL A 360 -7.20 4.20 9.59
C VAL A 360 -5.79 4.45 9.05
N VAL A 361 -5.01 3.41 8.90
CA VAL A 361 -3.65 3.51 8.34
C VAL A 361 -3.68 3.93 6.87
N VAL A 362 -4.62 3.43 6.08
CA VAL A 362 -4.81 3.84 4.68
C VAL A 362 -5.26 5.30 4.59
N ALA A 363 -6.23 5.68 5.42
CA ALA A 363 -6.67 7.08 5.51
C ALA A 363 -5.53 8.00 5.94
N GLY A 364 -4.59 7.47 6.75
CA GLY A 364 -3.38 8.15 7.22
C GLY A 364 -2.38 8.54 6.13
N GLY A 365 -2.61 8.19 4.88
CA GLY A 365 -1.74 8.57 3.77
C GLY A 365 -0.36 7.88 3.78
N VAL A 366 -0.09 7.00 4.76
CA VAL A 366 1.22 6.39 4.93
C VAL A 366 1.41 5.21 3.99
N ARG A 367 0.38 4.45 3.63
CA ARG A 367 0.36 3.41 2.57
C ARG A 367 -0.85 2.49 2.62
N ARG A 368 -0.93 1.58 1.58
CA ARG A 368 -1.80 0.40 1.55
C ARG A 368 -1.73 -0.36 2.86
N SER A 369 -2.86 -0.59 3.46
CA SER A 369 -3.05 -1.67 4.39
C SER A 369 -3.33 -2.93 3.56
N ALA A 370 -2.52 -3.95 3.72
CA ALA A 370 -2.79 -5.28 3.17
C ALA A 370 -3.04 -6.21 4.34
N LEU A 371 -4.22 -6.80 4.40
CA LEU A 371 -4.64 -7.69 5.47
C LEU A 371 -5.13 -9.02 4.89
N ILE A 372 -4.90 -10.12 5.63
CA ILE A 372 -5.62 -11.38 5.45
C ILE A 372 -6.10 -11.87 6.81
N SER A 373 -7.38 -12.25 6.87
CA SER A 373 -8.02 -12.84 8.04
C SER A 373 -8.12 -14.33 7.89
N LEU A 374 -7.62 -15.07 8.87
CA LEU A 374 -7.80 -16.52 8.99
C LEU A 374 -8.89 -16.78 10.04
N SER A 375 -9.86 -17.63 9.71
CA SER A 375 -11.00 -17.97 10.57
C SER A 375 -11.31 -19.46 10.54
N ASP A 376 -11.99 -19.94 11.56
CA ASP A 376 -12.46 -21.32 11.61
C ASP A 376 -13.34 -21.66 10.40
N LEU A 377 -13.27 -22.92 9.94
CA LEU A 377 -14.06 -23.36 8.79
C LEU A 377 -15.57 -23.26 9.05
N ASP A 378 -16.00 -23.53 10.27
CA ASP A 378 -17.40 -23.51 10.72
C ASP A 378 -17.87 -22.13 11.23
N ASP A 379 -17.05 -21.09 11.14
CA ASP A 379 -17.44 -19.73 11.50
C ASP A 379 -18.36 -19.13 10.44
N HIS A 380 -19.68 -19.23 10.68
CA HIS A 380 -20.72 -18.73 9.79
C HIS A 380 -20.70 -17.19 9.67
N ASP A 381 -20.42 -16.48 10.75
CA ASP A 381 -20.42 -15.02 10.76
C ASP A 381 -19.32 -14.47 9.86
N ILE A 382 -18.11 -15.04 9.92
CA ILE A 382 -17.01 -14.65 9.04
C ILE A 382 -17.22 -15.13 7.60
N ARG A 383 -17.82 -16.33 7.40
CA ARG A 383 -18.14 -16.84 6.06
C ARG A 383 -19.02 -15.87 5.28
N HIS A 384 -19.98 -15.26 5.95
CA HIS A 384 -20.97 -14.33 5.36
C HIS A 384 -20.66 -12.85 5.60
N ALA A 385 -19.51 -12.53 6.19
CA ALA A 385 -19.13 -11.15 6.58
C ALA A 385 -19.13 -10.16 5.42
N LYS A 386 -19.00 -10.65 4.18
CA LYS A 386 -18.94 -9.84 2.97
C LYS A 386 -20.06 -10.17 1.96
N ASP A 387 -21.15 -10.72 2.41
CA ASP A 387 -22.31 -10.95 1.56
C ASP A 387 -23.06 -9.65 1.24
N GLY A 388 -23.65 -9.58 0.06
CA GLY A 388 -24.48 -8.46 -0.37
C GLY A 388 -23.72 -7.12 -0.46
N GLN A 389 -24.34 -6.07 0.05
CA GLN A 389 -23.80 -4.70 -0.01
C GLN A 389 -23.05 -4.31 1.28
N PHE A 390 -22.25 -5.22 1.84
CA PHE A 390 -21.49 -5.00 3.09
C PHE A 390 -20.65 -3.72 3.08
N TYR A 391 -20.21 -3.26 1.92
CA TYR A 391 -19.43 -2.04 1.76
C TYR A 391 -20.20 -0.75 2.12
N LEU A 392 -21.53 -0.83 2.25
CA LEU A 392 -22.38 0.28 2.73
C LEU A 392 -22.54 0.27 4.25
N THR A 393 -22.56 -0.92 4.88
CA THR A 393 -22.80 -1.07 6.32
C THR A 393 -21.54 -1.25 7.13
N ASP A 394 -20.58 -2.01 6.61
CA ASP A 394 -19.31 -2.38 7.26
C ASP A 394 -18.12 -2.19 6.30
N PRO A 395 -17.88 -0.97 5.79
CA PRO A 395 -16.88 -0.71 4.74
C PRO A 395 -15.45 -1.09 5.13
N GLN A 396 -15.13 -1.12 6.43
CA GLN A 396 -13.82 -1.54 6.93
C GLN A 396 -13.47 -2.98 6.52
N ARG A 397 -14.45 -3.87 6.29
CA ARG A 397 -14.23 -5.27 5.88
C ARG A 397 -13.58 -5.40 4.51
N MET A 398 -13.60 -4.35 3.68
CA MET A 398 -12.86 -4.30 2.41
C MET A 398 -11.33 -4.30 2.62
N MET A 399 -10.85 -4.08 3.85
CA MET A 399 -9.42 -3.98 4.14
C MET A 399 -8.72 -5.34 4.23
N ALA A 400 -9.44 -6.44 4.42
CA ALA A 400 -8.87 -7.78 4.56
C ALA A 400 -9.42 -8.75 3.51
N ASN A 401 -8.58 -9.65 3.00
CA ASN A 401 -9.01 -10.88 2.36
C ASN A 401 -9.35 -11.91 3.44
N ASN A 402 -10.34 -12.76 3.21
CA ASN A 402 -10.75 -13.78 4.18
C ASN A 402 -10.41 -15.19 3.66
N SER A 403 -9.84 -16.03 4.53
CA SER A 403 -9.56 -17.44 4.23
C SER A 403 -10.01 -18.33 5.39
N ALA A 404 -10.55 -19.49 5.04
CA ALA A 404 -10.91 -20.53 5.98
C ALA A 404 -9.69 -21.41 6.32
N VAL A 405 -9.49 -21.73 7.59
CA VAL A 405 -8.44 -22.62 8.07
C VAL A 405 -8.94 -24.05 8.09
N TYR A 406 -8.20 -24.94 7.45
CA TYR A 406 -8.47 -26.37 7.42
C TYR A 406 -7.40 -27.10 8.25
N TRP A 407 -7.84 -27.80 9.28
CA TRP A 407 -6.97 -28.62 10.15
C TRP A 407 -6.73 -30.02 9.61
N GLN A 408 -7.61 -30.49 8.72
CA GLN A 408 -7.55 -31.78 8.08
C GLN A 408 -8.20 -31.70 6.70
N LYS A 409 -8.10 -32.76 5.93
CA LYS A 409 -8.82 -32.85 4.67
C LYS A 409 -10.33 -32.76 4.95
N PRO A 410 -11.05 -31.80 4.37
CA PRO A 410 -12.48 -31.66 4.59
C PRO A 410 -13.24 -32.84 4.00
N THR A 411 -14.37 -33.16 4.57
CA THR A 411 -15.36 -34.01 3.93
C THR A 411 -15.87 -33.36 2.65
N SER A 412 -16.46 -34.15 1.75
CA SER A 412 -17.06 -33.59 0.54
C SER A 412 -18.15 -32.56 0.84
N THR A 413 -18.94 -32.77 1.90
CA THR A 413 -19.99 -31.84 2.30
C THR A 413 -19.41 -30.51 2.77
N GLU A 414 -18.45 -30.52 3.70
CA GLU A 414 -17.79 -29.30 4.20
C GLU A 414 -17.15 -28.48 3.07
N LEU A 415 -16.45 -29.16 2.14
CA LEU A 415 -15.83 -28.48 1.01
C LEU A 415 -16.86 -27.90 0.06
N LEU A 416 -17.96 -28.62 -0.22
CA LEU A 416 -19.01 -28.14 -1.11
C LEU A 416 -19.80 -26.98 -0.50
N ASP A 417 -20.03 -26.95 0.81
CA ASP A 417 -20.69 -25.84 1.49
C ASP A 417 -19.88 -24.54 1.35
N GLU A 418 -18.55 -24.59 1.57
CA GLU A 418 -17.67 -23.46 1.33
C GLU A 418 -17.67 -23.05 -0.15
N TRP A 419 -17.63 -24.04 -1.05
CA TRP A 419 -17.57 -23.79 -2.49
C TRP A 419 -18.84 -23.11 -3.01
N VAL A 420 -20.00 -23.53 -2.53
CA VAL A 420 -21.30 -22.89 -2.86
C VAL A 420 -21.33 -21.46 -2.32
N SER A 421 -20.84 -21.22 -1.10
CA SER A 421 -20.75 -19.85 -0.54
C SER A 421 -19.86 -18.96 -1.38
N LEU A 422 -18.68 -19.45 -1.78
CA LEU A 422 -17.74 -18.72 -2.64
C LEU A 422 -18.34 -18.37 -4.00
N ILE A 423 -19.02 -19.31 -4.66
CA ILE A 423 -19.68 -19.08 -5.96
C ILE A 423 -20.79 -18.03 -5.82
N LYS A 424 -21.66 -18.14 -4.79
CA LYS A 424 -22.76 -17.21 -4.55
C LYS A 424 -22.28 -15.81 -4.18
N GLY A 425 -21.21 -15.71 -3.39
CA GLY A 425 -20.62 -14.44 -2.97
C GLY A 425 -19.96 -13.68 -4.12
N ALA A 426 -19.53 -14.39 -5.17
CA ALA A 426 -18.85 -13.84 -6.37
C ALA A 426 -17.64 -12.90 -6.06
N SER A 427 -17.23 -12.84 -4.80
CA SER A 427 -16.13 -12.00 -4.30
C SER A 427 -14.76 -12.71 -4.31
N GLY A 428 -14.75 -14.01 -4.59
CA GLY A 428 -13.55 -14.84 -4.48
C GLY A 428 -13.17 -15.23 -3.04
N GLU A 429 -14.03 -14.98 -2.08
CA GLU A 429 -13.80 -15.28 -0.66
C GLU A 429 -14.85 -16.27 -0.12
N ARG A 430 -14.48 -17.16 0.80
CA ARG A 430 -13.17 -17.30 1.48
C ARG A 430 -12.21 -18.15 0.65
N GLY A 431 -10.91 -17.79 0.70
CA GLY A 431 -9.83 -18.64 0.19
C GLY A 431 -9.55 -19.85 1.12
N ILE A 432 -8.65 -20.72 0.69
CA ILE A 432 -8.21 -21.91 1.45
C ILE A 432 -6.90 -21.62 2.16
N PHE A 433 -6.79 -21.97 3.44
CA PHE A 433 -5.53 -22.12 4.15
C PHE A 433 -5.48 -23.49 4.84
N ASN A 434 -4.74 -24.44 4.23
CA ASN A 434 -4.62 -25.82 4.74
C ASN A 434 -3.50 -25.90 5.78
N ARG A 435 -3.81 -25.58 7.04
CA ARG A 435 -2.87 -25.71 8.15
C ARG A 435 -2.48 -27.17 8.40
N GLY A 436 -3.43 -28.10 8.37
CA GLY A 436 -3.17 -29.52 8.61
C GLY A 436 -2.20 -30.16 7.64
N GLY A 437 -2.06 -29.60 6.43
CA GLY A 437 -1.12 -30.07 5.42
C GLY A 437 0.31 -29.54 5.53
N ILE A 438 0.59 -28.58 6.41
CA ILE A 438 1.87 -27.85 6.44
C ILE A 438 3.08 -28.78 6.62
N SER A 439 2.99 -29.81 7.47
CA SER A 439 4.08 -30.78 7.70
C SER A 439 4.55 -31.47 6.43
N LYS A 440 3.65 -31.67 5.45
CA LYS A 440 3.95 -32.28 4.14
C LYS A 440 4.42 -31.25 3.10
N GLN A 441 4.23 -29.96 3.36
CA GLN A 441 4.40 -28.88 2.38
C GLN A 441 5.68 -28.08 2.58
N VAL A 442 6.24 -28.07 3.80
CA VAL A 442 7.48 -27.35 4.11
C VAL A 442 8.67 -28.30 4.19
N PRO A 443 9.90 -27.85 3.98
CA PRO A 443 11.08 -28.67 4.16
C PRO A 443 11.19 -29.25 5.58
N ALA A 444 11.70 -30.46 5.71
CA ALA A 444 11.87 -31.14 7.01
C ALA A 444 12.69 -30.28 8.02
N ARG A 445 13.66 -29.49 7.52
CA ARG A 445 14.43 -28.57 8.37
C ARG A 445 13.58 -27.46 8.96
N ARG A 446 12.55 -27.03 8.25
CA ARG A 446 11.60 -26.02 8.75
C ARG A 446 10.56 -26.64 9.68
N TRP A 447 10.08 -27.83 9.36
CA TRP A 447 9.09 -28.49 10.23
C TRP A 447 9.61 -28.63 11.67
N LYS A 448 10.89 -28.95 11.85
CA LYS A 448 11.53 -29.05 13.16
C LYS A 448 11.42 -27.77 14.03
N THR A 449 11.40 -26.61 13.41
CA THR A 449 11.27 -25.32 14.11
C THR A 449 9.80 -24.88 14.22
N LEU A 450 8.95 -25.26 13.28
CA LEU A 450 7.56 -24.83 13.17
C LEU A 450 6.60 -25.71 13.98
N GLU A 451 6.93 -27.01 14.17
CA GLU A 451 6.04 -28.01 14.79
C GLU A 451 5.48 -27.56 16.16
N LYS A 452 6.30 -26.92 16.96
CA LYS A 452 5.89 -26.40 18.29
C LYS A 452 4.91 -25.23 18.25
N ASP A 453 4.90 -24.48 17.14
CA ASP A 453 4.07 -23.29 16.91
C ASP A 453 2.98 -23.54 15.85
N PHE A 454 2.78 -24.80 15.51
CA PHE A 454 1.89 -25.24 14.42
C PHE A 454 0.45 -24.73 14.59
N ASP A 455 -0.08 -24.76 15.81
CA ASP A 455 -1.46 -24.41 16.10
C ASP A 455 -1.76 -22.92 15.85
N THR A 456 -0.76 -22.06 15.93
CA THR A 456 -0.89 -20.61 15.79
C THR A 456 -0.22 -20.07 14.56
N CYS A 457 0.32 -20.95 13.68
CA CYS A 457 0.93 -20.47 12.43
C CYS A 457 -0.13 -20.04 11.42
N GLY A 458 0.25 -19.14 10.51
CA GLY A 458 -0.62 -18.66 9.47
C GLY A 458 0.15 -18.23 8.24
N THR A 459 -0.35 -17.22 7.53
CA THR A 459 0.27 -16.74 6.30
C THR A 459 0.25 -15.22 6.22
N ASN A 460 1.16 -14.68 5.43
CA ASN A 460 1.13 -13.27 5.06
C ASN A 460 -0.06 -12.95 4.13
N PRO A 461 -0.44 -11.67 3.94
CA PRO A 461 -1.61 -11.28 3.15
C PRO A 461 -1.69 -11.86 1.74
N CYS A 462 -0.56 -12.10 1.10
CA CYS A 462 -0.53 -12.67 -0.25
C CYS A 462 -0.53 -14.21 -0.28
N GLY A 463 -0.37 -14.90 0.86
CA GLY A 463 -0.49 -16.36 0.97
C GLY A 463 0.74 -17.16 0.54
N GLU A 464 1.87 -16.52 0.19
CA GLU A 464 3.07 -17.23 -0.26
C GLU A 464 3.98 -17.72 0.85
N ILE A 465 3.98 -17.09 2.02
CA ILE A 465 4.88 -17.47 3.13
C ILE A 465 4.07 -17.96 4.32
N ILE A 466 4.32 -19.19 4.74
CA ILE A 466 3.81 -19.70 6.01
C ILE A 466 4.65 -19.10 7.13
N LEU A 467 4.01 -18.52 8.16
CA LEU A 467 4.65 -17.76 9.22
C LEU A 467 4.21 -18.28 10.60
N LYS A 468 5.14 -18.28 11.57
CA LYS A 468 4.79 -18.33 12.98
C LYS A 468 4.01 -17.06 13.36
N SER A 469 3.24 -17.09 14.43
CA SER A 469 2.75 -15.86 15.03
C SER A 469 3.94 -14.96 15.39
N LYS A 470 3.83 -13.65 15.10
CA LYS A 470 4.90 -12.65 15.28
C LYS A 470 6.16 -12.96 14.46
N GLN A 471 5.97 -13.08 13.13
CA GLN A 471 7.08 -13.32 12.21
C GLN A 471 6.88 -12.54 10.90
N PHE A 472 8.00 -12.14 10.29
CA PHE A 472 8.03 -11.42 9.02
C PHE A 472 8.31 -12.32 7.82
N CYS A 473 7.68 -12.00 6.68
CA CYS A 473 8.10 -12.49 5.37
C CYS A 473 9.28 -11.66 4.85
N ASN A 474 10.16 -12.29 4.07
CA ASN A 474 11.32 -11.66 3.46
C ASN A 474 11.38 -12.07 1.99
N LEU A 475 11.19 -11.13 1.09
CA LEU A 475 10.98 -11.39 -0.33
C LEU A 475 12.08 -10.74 -1.19
N SER A 476 12.61 -11.51 -2.14
CA SER A 476 13.41 -11.03 -3.26
C SER A 476 12.93 -11.69 -4.54
N GLU A 477 13.20 -11.10 -5.71
CA GLU A 477 12.65 -11.61 -6.96
C GLU A 477 13.73 -11.79 -8.03
N VAL A 478 13.70 -12.94 -8.70
CA VAL A 478 14.33 -13.20 -9.99
C VAL A 478 13.38 -12.71 -11.07
N VAL A 479 13.86 -11.87 -11.98
CA VAL A 479 13.08 -11.43 -13.14
C VAL A 479 13.45 -12.31 -14.33
N ALA A 480 12.54 -13.23 -14.67
CA ALA A 480 12.71 -14.12 -15.81
C ALA A 480 12.30 -13.42 -17.10
N ARG A 481 13.08 -13.59 -18.15
CA ARG A 481 12.92 -12.98 -19.46
C ARG A 481 12.93 -14.01 -20.60
N ALA A 482 12.40 -13.64 -21.75
CA ALA A 482 12.36 -14.51 -22.92
C ALA A 482 13.76 -14.98 -23.38
N GLU A 483 14.76 -14.14 -23.21
CA GLU A 483 16.16 -14.36 -23.57
C GLU A 483 16.97 -15.16 -22.53
N ASP A 484 16.40 -15.44 -21.35
CA ASP A 484 17.13 -16.15 -20.32
C ASP A 484 17.43 -17.61 -20.69
N THR A 485 18.62 -18.04 -20.30
CA THR A 485 19.08 -19.41 -20.31
C THR A 485 19.05 -20.00 -18.90
N GLU A 486 19.25 -21.31 -18.75
CA GLU A 486 19.41 -21.93 -17.42
C GLU A 486 20.54 -21.24 -16.62
N GLU A 487 21.68 -20.97 -17.25
CA GLU A 487 22.85 -20.35 -16.59
C GLU A 487 22.52 -18.93 -16.06
N THR A 488 21.85 -18.10 -16.87
CA THR A 488 21.49 -16.72 -16.43
C THR A 488 20.46 -16.76 -15.31
N LEU A 489 19.51 -17.71 -15.32
CA LEU A 489 18.52 -17.90 -14.25
C LEU A 489 19.18 -18.34 -12.94
N LEU A 490 20.16 -19.25 -12.99
CA LEU A 490 20.92 -19.69 -11.80
C LEU A 490 21.74 -18.53 -11.22
N LYS A 491 22.39 -17.71 -12.07
CA LYS A 491 23.08 -16.50 -11.63
C LYS A 491 22.13 -15.52 -10.91
N LYS A 492 20.95 -15.27 -11.50
CA LYS A 492 19.93 -14.41 -10.90
C LYS A 492 19.43 -14.98 -9.55
N ALA A 493 19.25 -16.30 -9.46
CA ALA A 493 18.85 -16.98 -8.21
C ALA A 493 19.88 -16.78 -7.08
N ARG A 494 21.18 -16.91 -7.40
CA ARG A 494 22.26 -16.61 -6.46
C ARG A 494 22.17 -15.18 -5.92
N LEU A 495 22.01 -14.19 -6.80
CA LEU A 495 21.92 -12.79 -6.40
C LEU A 495 20.62 -12.50 -5.59
N ALA A 496 19.50 -13.09 -5.97
CA ALA A 496 18.26 -12.96 -5.20
C ALA A 496 18.37 -13.60 -3.81
N ALA A 497 19.06 -14.76 -3.69
CA ALA A 497 19.36 -15.38 -2.41
C ALA A 497 20.28 -14.50 -1.54
N LEU A 498 21.29 -13.85 -2.14
CA LEU A 498 22.14 -12.87 -1.44
C LEU A 498 21.32 -11.71 -0.88
N LEU A 499 20.43 -11.10 -1.69
CA LEU A 499 19.55 -10.00 -1.27
C LEU A 499 18.63 -10.41 -0.12
N GLY A 500 18.01 -11.59 -0.20
CA GLY A 500 17.16 -12.11 0.86
C GLY A 500 17.95 -12.43 2.13
N THR A 501 19.13 -13.04 2.02
CA THR A 501 19.99 -13.35 3.18
C THR A 501 20.47 -12.08 3.87
N TYR A 502 20.83 -11.05 3.10
CA TYR A 502 21.13 -9.73 3.67
C TYR A 502 19.95 -9.18 4.45
N GLN A 503 18.77 -9.12 3.83
CA GLN A 503 17.58 -8.58 4.51
C GLN A 503 17.24 -9.37 5.78
N SER A 504 17.41 -10.69 5.79
CA SER A 504 17.15 -11.52 6.98
C SER A 504 18.06 -11.18 8.16
N SER A 505 19.20 -10.50 7.93
CA SER A 505 20.09 -10.03 9.00
C SER A 505 19.60 -8.76 9.71
N LEU A 506 18.60 -8.07 9.14
CA LEU A 506 18.05 -6.82 9.65
C LEU A 506 16.93 -7.12 10.66
N THR A 507 17.25 -7.19 11.95
CA THR A 507 16.33 -7.62 13.03
C THR A 507 16.16 -6.58 14.16
N ASN A 508 16.43 -5.30 13.88
CA ASN A 508 16.10 -4.22 14.80
C ASN A 508 14.61 -3.82 14.62
N PHE A 509 13.71 -4.44 15.38
CA PHE A 509 12.27 -4.23 15.28
C PHE A 509 11.70 -3.21 16.27
N GLY A 510 12.52 -2.67 17.16
CA GLY A 510 12.22 -1.53 18.02
C GLY A 510 11.02 -1.77 18.94
N TYR A 511 9.87 -1.20 18.61
CA TYR A 511 8.64 -1.19 19.40
C TYR A 511 8.02 -2.58 19.63
N LEU A 512 8.24 -3.52 18.71
CA LEU A 512 7.60 -4.83 18.76
C LEU A 512 8.16 -5.70 19.91
N SER A 513 7.36 -6.66 20.37
CA SER A 513 7.77 -7.63 21.39
C SER A 513 8.98 -8.48 20.93
N LYS A 514 9.71 -9.04 21.88
CA LYS A 514 10.94 -9.80 21.60
C LYS A 514 10.72 -11.01 20.71
N GLU A 515 9.53 -11.62 20.79
CA GLU A 515 9.15 -12.79 20.00
C GLU A 515 9.32 -12.55 18.48
N TRP A 516 9.05 -11.34 17.99
CA TRP A 516 9.28 -10.99 16.58
C TRP A 516 10.73 -11.18 16.17
N LYS A 517 11.65 -10.73 17.02
CA LYS A 517 13.08 -10.86 16.77
C LYS A 517 13.52 -12.31 16.87
N GLU A 518 13.11 -13.00 17.93
CA GLU A 518 13.49 -14.38 18.21
C GLU A 518 13.03 -15.31 17.09
N ASN A 519 11.77 -15.23 16.64
CA ASN A 519 11.24 -16.01 15.54
C ASN A 519 11.98 -15.75 14.20
N CYS A 520 12.27 -14.48 13.91
CA CYS A 520 12.98 -14.13 12.69
C CYS A 520 14.45 -14.56 12.72
N GLU A 521 15.10 -14.51 13.88
CA GLU A 521 16.51 -14.94 14.04
C GLU A 521 16.66 -16.45 14.07
N GLU A 522 15.69 -17.18 14.62
CA GLU A 522 15.67 -18.64 14.60
C GLU A 522 15.57 -19.16 13.16
N GLU A 523 14.60 -18.69 12.38
CA GLU A 523 14.27 -19.26 11.08
C GLU A 523 14.90 -18.55 9.88
N ARG A 524 15.22 -17.25 9.97
CA ARG A 524 15.81 -16.42 8.91
C ARG A 524 15.13 -16.63 7.55
N LEU A 525 13.80 -16.67 7.52
CA LEU A 525 13.04 -16.99 6.33
C LEU A 525 13.40 -16.13 5.12
N LEU A 526 13.50 -16.76 3.96
CA LEU A 526 13.57 -16.12 2.66
C LEU A 526 12.33 -16.49 1.84
N GLY A 527 12.03 -15.65 0.86
CA GLY A 527 11.07 -15.92 -0.21
C GLY A 527 11.70 -15.45 -1.52
N VAL A 528 12.70 -16.19 -2.02
CA VAL A 528 13.22 -16.00 -3.38
C VAL A 528 12.11 -16.38 -4.35
N SER A 529 11.57 -15.40 -5.06
CA SER A 529 10.46 -15.55 -5.98
C SER A 529 10.94 -15.42 -7.43
N ILE A 530 10.11 -15.88 -8.37
CA ILE A 530 10.33 -15.70 -9.81
C ILE A 530 9.13 -14.98 -10.41
N THR A 531 9.35 -13.79 -10.98
CA THR A 531 8.38 -13.09 -11.80
C THR A 531 8.73 -13.23 -13.27
N GLY A 532 7.76 -13.11 -14.19
CA GLY A 532 7.99 -13.32 -15.62
C GLY A 532 7.96 -14.79 -16.06
N GLN A 533 7.33 -15.69 -15.30
CA GLN A 533 7.32 -17.12 -15.63
C GLN A 533 6.68 -17.40 -16.99
N TRP A 534 5.64 -16.65 -17.37
CA TRP A 534 4.97 -16.84 -18.66
C TRP A 534 5.65 -16.10 -19.81
N ASP A 535 6.57 -15.17 -19.50
CA ASP A 535 7.41 -14.52 -20.52
C ASP A 535 8.65 -15.37 -20.87
N CYS A 536 9.05 -16.31 -19.99
CA CYS A 536 10.25 -17.14 -20.12
C CYS A 536 9.92 -18.62 -20.28
N LYS A 537 10.22 -19.22 -21.45
CA LYS A 537 9.97 -20.63 -21.69
C LYS A 537 10.86 -21.55 -20.84
N VAL A 538 12.13 -21.17 -20.65
CA VAL A 538 13.12 -21.99 -19.94
C VAL A 538 12.75 -22.23 -18.49
N VAL A 539 12.25 -21.21 -17.80
CA VAL A 539 11.89 -21.29 -16.37
C VAL A 539 10.70 -22.21 -16.12
N ARG A 540 9.84 -22.47 -17.11
CA ARG A 540 8.67 -23.35 -16.96
C ARG A 540 9.03 -24.86 -16.99
N SER A 541 10.30 -25.20 -17.02
CA SER A 541 10.77 -26.58 -16.89
C SER A 541 10.88 -26.98 -15.42
N PRO A 542 10.25 -28.08 -14.95
CA PRO A 542 10.39 -28.58 -13.58
C PRO A 542 11.86 -28.79 -13.17
N ALA A 543 12.68 -29.32 -14.09
CA ALA A 543 14.10 -29.54 -13.85
C ALA A 543 14.87 -28.23 -13.63
N VAL A 544 14.59 -27.19 -14.42
CA VAL A 544 15.21 -25.87 -14.27
C VAL A 544 14.75 -25.22 -12.96
N MET A 545 13.46 -25.28 -12.65
CA MET A 545 12.93 -24.75 -11.39
C MET A 545 13.59 -25.41 -10.16
N SER A 546 13.77 -26.74 -10.19
CA SER A 546 14.46 -27.44 -9.10
C SER A 546 15.91 -26.98 -8.95
N LYS A 547 16.64 -26.79 -10.05
CA LYS A 547 18.00 -26.25 -10.01
C LYS A 547 18.06 -24.84 -9.46
N ILE A 548 17.11 -23.96 -9.84
CA ILE A 548 17.03 -22.59 -9.31
C ILE A 548 16.79 -22.62 -7.80
N ARG A 549 15.87 -23.46 -7.30
CA ARG A 549 15.64 -23.68 -5.88
C ARG A 549 16.91 -24.13 -5.17
N ASP A 550 17.55 -25.16 -5.68
CA ASP A 550 18.72 -25.77 -5.05
C ASP A 550 19.91 -24.78 -5.01
N GLU A 551 20.09 -23.99 -6.07
CA GLU A 551 21.09 -22.91 -6.11
C GLU A 551 20.79 -21.81 -5.08
N ALA A 552 19.54 -21.36 -4.98
CA ALA A 552 19.13 -20.38 -3.98
C ALA A 552 19.38 -20.88 -2.54
N VAL A 553 19.05 -22.14 -2.25
CA VAL A 553 19.28 -22.78 -0.94
C VAL A 553 20.78 -22.91 -0.64
N LYS A 554 21.58 -23.31 -1.61
CA LYS A 554 23.06 -23.44 -1.49
C LYS A 554 23.67 -22.07 -1.15
N PHE A 555 23.38 -21.05 -1.92
CA PHE A 555 23.95 -19.72 -1.72
C PHE A 555 23.43 -19.02 -0.45
N ASN A 556 22.18 -19.26 -0.06
CA ASN A 556 21.71 -18.80 1.24
C ASN A 556 22.58 -19.34 2.38
N LYS A 557 22.91 -20.64 2.38
CA LYS A 557 23.78 -21.25 3.40
C LYS A 557 25.18 -20.62 3.39
N GLU A 558 25.75 -20.39 2.21
CA GLU A 558 27.07 -19.77 2.05
C GLU A 558 27.08 -18.34 2.59
N TYR A 559 26.13 -17.48 2.16
CA TYR A 559 26.05 -16.09 2.61
C TYR A 559 25.67 -15.99 4.09
N ALA A 560 24.78 -16.83 4.61
CA ALA A 560 24.46 -16.85 6.02
C ALA A 560 25.69 -17.11 6.89
N LYS A 561 26.52 -18.09 6.50
CA LYS A 561 27.82 -18.36 7.17
C LYS A 561 28.74 -17.14 7.14
N ARG A 562 28.87 -16.46 6.00
CA ARG A 562 29.70 -15.25 5.85
C ARG A 562 29.17 -14.08 6.70
N PHE A 563 27.87 -13.95 6.82
CA PHE A 563 27.22 -12.89 7.60
C PHE A 563 27.19 -13.19 9.10
N GLY A 564 27.48 -14.44 9.51
CA GLY A 564 27.46 -14.87 10.91
C GLY A 564 26.03 -15.03 11.44
N ILE A 565 25.08 -15.47 10.62
CA ILE A 565 23.68 -15.73 10.97
C ILE A 565 23.30 -17.17 10.65
N ASN A 566 22.17 -17.64 11.20
CA ASN A 566 21.61 -18.94 10.85
C ASN A 566 21.24 -19.00 9.35
N PRO A 567 21.44 -20.12 8.66
CA PRO A 567 20.88 -20.33 7.34
C PRO A 567 19.35 -20.39 7.42
N SER A 568 18.69 -19.92 6.38
CA SER A 568 17.23 -19.97 6.29
C SER A 568 16.69 -21.42 6.28
N VAL A 569 15.63 -21.64 7.03
CA VAL A 569 14.95 -22.93 7.09
C VAL A 569 13.97 -23.15 5.91
N ALA A 570 13.62 -22.08 5.17
CA ALA A 570 12.88 -22.13 3.91
C ALA A 570 13.24 -20.92 3.05
N VAL A 571 13.49 -21.11 1.75
CA VAL A 571 14.16 -20.12 0.89
C VAL A 571 13.30 -19.64 -0.28
N THR A 572 12.47 -20.50 -0.87
CA THR A 572 11.79 -20.19 -2.14
C THR A 572 10.27 -20.11 -2.01
N ALA A 573 9.68 -19.16 -2.71
CA ALA A 573 8.24 -18.93 -2.80
C ALA A 573 7.89 -18.36 -4.18
N VAL A 574 6.62 -18.26 -4.53
CA VAL A 574 6.20 -17.40 -5.65
C VAL A 574 5.25 -16.34 -5.14
N LYS A 575 5.66 -15.09 -5.29
CA LYS A 575 4.89 -13.90 -4.96
C LYS A 575 4.00 -13.49 -6.13
N PRO A 576 2.81 -12.92 -5.90
CA PRO A 576 1.97 -12.37 -6.98
C PRO A 576 2.57 -11.14 -7.69
N SER A 577 3.60 -10.51 -7.15
CA SER A 577 4.46 -9.49 -7.80
C SER A 577 3.75 -8.34 -8.53
N GLY A 578 2.63 -7.80 -7.99
CA GLY A 578 1.81 -6.80 -8.70
C GLY A 578 2.56 -5.52 -9.11
N THR A 579 3.28 -4.87 -8.19
CA THR A 579 3.99 -3.60 -8.48
C THR A 579 5.35 -3.83 -9.14
N VAL A 580 6.10 -4.85 -8.70
CA VAL A 580 7.43 -5.16 -9.27
C VAL A 580 7.30 -5.59 -10.72
N SER A 581 6.33 -6.45 -11.06
CA SER A 581 6.12 -6.88 -12.44
C SER A 581 5.83 -5.73 -13.39
N GLN A 582 5.10 -4.69 -12.94
CA GLN A 582 4.85 -3.48 -13.74
C GLN A 582 6.11 -2.60 -13.87
N LEU A 583 6.91 -2.49 -12.80
CA LEU A 583 8.19 -1.77 -12.86
C LEU A 583 9.15 -2.40 -13.85
N VAL A 584 9.26 -3.73 -13.81
CA VAL A 584 10.22 -4.47 -14.64
C VAL A 584 9.64 -4.92 -15.99
N ASP A 585 8.36 -4.64 -16.28
CA ASP A 585 7.62 -5.11 -17.45
C ASP A 585 7.74 -6.62 -17.65
N ALA A 586 7.15 -7.38 -16.73
CA ALA A 586 7.11 -8.84 -16.78
C ALA A 586 5.72 -9.36 -16.41
N SER A 587 5.40 -10.60 -16.76
CA SER A 587 4.21 -11.29 -16.25
C SER A 587 4.30 -11.45 -14.72
N SER A 588 3.16 -11.36 -14.03
CA SER A 588 3.09 -11.19 -12.58
C SER A 588 3.24 -12.52 -11.84
N GLY A 589 4.45 -12.85 -11.39
CA GLY A 589 4.74 -14.13 -10.75
C GLY A 589 4.43 -15.30 -11.67
N MET A 590 3.46 -16.13 -11.28
CA MET A 590 2.96 -17.24 -12.08
C MET A 590 1.64 -16.95 -12.82
N HIS A 591 1.16 -15.70 -12.81
CA HIS A 591 -0.03 -15.32 -13.57
C HIS A 591 0.36 -14.99 -15.02
N PRO A 592 -0.42 -15.42 -16.02
CA PRO A 592 -0.25 -15.00 -17.40
C PRO A 592 -0.48 -13.49 -17.57
N ARG A 593 -0.02 -12.93 -18.68
CA ARG A 593 -0.40 -11.56 -19.06
C ARG A 593 -1.90 -11.50 -19.41
N HIS A 594 -2.48 -10.30 -19.31
CA HIS A 594 -3.92 -10.14 -19.53
C HIS A 594 -4.34 -10.52 -20.94
N ALA A 595 -3.69 -9.94 -21.95
CA ALA A 595 -3.92 -10.18 -23.38
C ALA A 595 -2.68 -9.79 -24.20
N ALA A 596 -2.71 -10.01 -25.54
CA ALA A 596 -1.63 -9.61 -26.44
C ALA A 596 -1.44 -8.08 -26.50
N TYR A 597 -2.55 -7.36 -26.53
CA TYR A 597 -2.62 -5.90 -26.49
C TYR A 597 -3.69 -5.51 -25.49
N TYR A 598 -3.36 -4.62 -24.56
CA TYR A 598 -4.31 -4.18 -23.55
C TYR A 598 -4.02 -2.77 -23.05
N ILE A 599 -5.05 -2.14 -22.49
CA ILE A 599 -4.90 -0.89 -21.75
C ILE A 599 -4.69 -1.24 -20.27
N ARG A 600 -3.61 -0.74 -19.69
CA ARG A 600 -3.45 -0.74 -18.25
C ARG A 600 -3.87 0.61 -17.69
N ARG A 601 -4.86 0.61 -16.82
CA ARG A 601 -5.40 1.81 -16.18
C ARG A 601 -4.91 1.96 -14.76
N ILE A 602 -4.50 3.17 -14.42
CA ILE A 602 -3.97 3.48 -13.09
C ILE A 602 -4.74 4.67 -12.52
N ARG A 603 -5.36 4.46 -11.37
CA ARG A 603 -6.07 5.50 -10.63
C ARG A 603 -5.10 6.40 -9.89
N ILE A 604 -5.34 7.71 -9.95
CA ILE A 604 -4.48 8.72 -9.36
C ILE A 604 -5.31 9.92 -8.91
N SER A 605 -4.93 10.55 -7.78
CA SER A 605 -5.62 11.75 -7.29
C SER A 605 -5.48 12.92 -8.26
N ALA A 606 -6.52 13.70 -8.42
CA ALA A 606 -6.49 14.94 -9.19
C ALA A 606 -5.45 15.95 -8.68
N THR A 607 -5.10 15.87 -7.40
CA THR A 607 -4.13 16.77 -6.75
C THR A 607 -2.68 16.26 -6.86
N ASP A 608 -2.47 15.04 -7.31
CA ASP A 608 -1.14 14.43 -7.42
C ASP A 608 -0.28 15.17 -8.46
N SER A 609 0.94 15.53 -8.08
CA SER A 609 1.88 16.24 -8.95
C SER A 609 2.27 15.44 -10.18
N LEU A 610 2.40 14.12 -10.02
CA LEU A 610 2.69 13.22 -11.13
C LEU A 610 1.54 13.18 -12.14
N PHE A 611 0.28 13.16 -11.66
CA PHE A 611 -0.90 13.28 -12.52
C PHE A 611 -0.90 14.60 -13.31
N LYS A 612 -0.66 15.72 -12.62
CA LYS A 612 -0.63 17.05 -13.27
C LYS A 612 0.42 17.11 -14.36
N MET A 613 1.61 16.61 -14.08
CA MET A 613 2.70 16.52 -15.05
C MET A 613 2.32 15.65 -16.26
N MET A 614 1.74 14.46 -16.02
CA MET A 614 1.32 13.54 -17.07
C MET A 614 0.23 14.15 -17.96
N LYS A 615 -0.78 14.76 -17.34
CA LYS A 615 -1.88 15.47 -18.01
C LYS A 615 -1.37 16.58 -18.92
N ASP A 616 -0.46 17.42 -18.42
CA ASP A 616 0.08 18.57 -19.17
C ASP A 616 0.97 18.15 -20.34
N GLN A 617 1.50 16.94 -20.30
CA GLN A 617 2.25 16.34 -21.39
C GLN A 617 1.34 15.53 -22.35
N GLY A 618 0.03 15.51 -22.12
CA GLY A 618 -0.95 14.92 -23.05
C GLY A 618 -1.20 13.43 -22.90
N VAL A 619 -0.85 12.83 -21.74
CA VAL A 619 -1.19 11.44 -21.45
C VAL A 619 -2.71 11.28 -21.36
N LEU A 620 -3.24 10.22 -21.94
CA LEU A 620 -4.67 9.92 -21.93
C LEU A 620 -5.17 9.66 -20.50
N TYR A 621 -6.29 10.29 -20.14
CA TYR A 621 -6.91 10.11 -18.85
C TYR A 621 -8.41 10.31 -18.91
N GLN A 622 -9.14 9.69 -17.97
CA GLN A 622 -10.58 9.83 -17.81
C GLN A 622 -10.92 10.09 -16.32
N PRO A 623 -12.04 10.73 -16.00
CA PRO A 623 -12.51 10.81 -14.63
C PRO A 623 -12.93 9.42 -14.13
N GLU A 624 -12.81 9.14 -12.84
CA GLU A 624 -13.30 7.90 -12.22
C GLU A 624 -14.80 7.70 -12.48
N VAL A 625 -15.22 6.44 -12.50
CA VAL A 625 -16.64 6.08 -12.72
C VAL A 625 -17.53 6.82 -11.72
N GLY A 626 -18.60 7.44 -12.21
CA GLY A 626 -19.50 8.26 -11.40
C GLY A 626 -19.05 9.71 -11.20
N GLN A 627 -17.86 10.09 -11.69
CA GLN A 627 -17.36 11.46 -11.68
C GLN A 627 -17.35 12.04 -13.11
N THR A 628 -17.36 13.36 -13.22
CA THR A 628 -17.24 14.08 -14.50
C THR A 628 -15.91 14.81 -14.58
N MET A 629 -15.53 15.29 -15.76
CA MET A 629 -14.31 16.11 -15.93
C MET A 629 -14.33 17.36 -15.03
N GLU A 630 -15.51 17.77 -14.59
CA GLU A 630 -15.72 18.99 -13.81
C GLU A 630 -15.60 18.78 -12.31
N ASN A 631 -15.94 17.60 -11.79
CA ASN A 631 -15.97 17.32 -10.35
C ASN A 631 -15.03 16.17 -9.93
N ALA A 632 -14.18 15.67 -10.85
CA ALA A 632 -13.34 14.52 -10.55
C ALA A 632 -12.27 14.84 -9.49
N VAL A 633 -12.25 14.05 -8.44
CA VAL A 633 -11.20 14.01 -7.42
C VAL A 633 -10.19 12.89 -7.70
N THR A 634 -10.58 11.92 -8.52
CA THR A 634 -9.74 10.82 -8.99
C THR A 634 -9.81 10.73 -10.51
N TYR A 635 -8.67 10.59 -11.14
CA TYR A 635 -8.53 10.33 -12.56
C TYR A 635 -7.92 8.95 -12.81
N VAL A 636 -8.17 8.43 -14.00
CA VAL A 636 -7.68 7.15 -14.48
C VAL A 636 -6.76 7.41 -15.67
N LEU A 637 -5.47 7.18 -15.50
CA LEU A 637 -4.48 7.23 -16.57
C LEU A 637 -4.52 5.94 -17.39
N GLU A 638 -4.36 6.03 -18.69
CA GLU A 638 -4.39 4.91 -19.62
C GLU A 638 -3.04 4.70 -20.29
N PHE A 639 -2.49 3.50 -20.14
CA PHE A 639 -1.21 3.09 -20.73
C PHE A 639 -1.46 1.94 -21.71
N PRO A 640 -1.12 2.10 -23.01
CA PRO A 640 -1.14 0.99 -23.96
C PRO A 640 0.02 0.03 -23.65
N VAL A 641 -0.26 -1.25 -23.55
CA VAL A 641 0.73 -2.30 -23.26
C VAL A 641 0.63 -3.39 -24.33
N LYS A 642 1.80 -3.84 -24.82
CA LYS A 642 1.96 -5.01 -25.68
C LYS A 642 2.67 -6.09 -24.90
N ALA A 643 2.12 -7.29 -24.86
CA ALA A 643 2.81 -8.46 -24.32
C ALA A 643 3.98 -8.89 -25.26
N PRO A 644 5.02 -9.57 -24.74
CA PRO A 644 6.03 -10.21 -25.56
C PRO A 644 5.41 -11.19 -26.55
N ASP A 645 6.07 -11.36 -27.70
CA ASP A 645 5.60 -12.32 -28.71
C ASP A 645 5.60 -13.74 -28.13
N LYS A 646 4.57 -14.53 -28.47
CA LYS A 646 4.36 -15.90 -27.97
C LYS A 646 4.08 -16.02 -26.46
N SER A 647 3.66 -14.96 -25.79
CA SER A 647 3.12 -15.02 -24.42
C SER A 647 1.85 -15.86 -24.38
N ILE A 648 1.57 -16.44 -23.21
CA ILE A 648 0.30 -17.07 -22.90
C ILE A 648 -0.52 -16.08 -22.09
N PHE A 649 -1.82 -16.05 -22.35
CA PHE A 649 -2.72 -15.07 -21.76
C PHE A 649 -3.71 -15.70 -20.79
N LYS A 650 -4.33 -14.88 -19.97
CA LYS A 650 -5.26 -15.29 -18.92
C LYS A 650 -6.39 -16.21 -19.45
N ASN A 651 -6.94 -15.88 -20.62
CA ASN A 651 -8.06 -16.62 -21.19
C ASN A 651 -7.64 -17.86 -22.01
N ASP A 652 -6.34 -18.09 -22.19
CA ASP A 652 -5.81 -19.28 -22.89
C ASP A 652 -5.75 -20.52 -21.99
N GLN A 653 -6.04 -20.38 -20.68
CA GLN A 653 -5.91 -21.46 -19.71
C GLN A 653 -7.24 -21.73 -19.00
N THR A 654 -7.59 -22.99 -18.87
CA THR A 654 -8.63 -23.47 -17.98
C THR A 654 -8.19 -23.39 -16.50
N ALA A 655 -9.12 -23.45 -15.57
CA ALA A 655 -8.81 -23.52 -14.13
C ALA A 655 -7.94 -24.74 -13.79
N ILE A 656 -8.17 -25.87 -14.44
CA ILE A 656 -7.38 -27.10 -14.23
C ILE A 656 -5.95 -26.93 -14.74
N GLU A 657 -5.72 -26.32 -15.91
CA GLU A 657 -4.37 -26.05 -16.42
C GLU A 657 -3.61 -25.09 -15.50
N GLN A 658 -4.27 -24.07 -14.94
CA GLN A 658 -3.68 -23.19 -13.93
C GLN A 658 -3.29 -23.97 -12.66
N LEU A 659 -4.14 -24.89 -12.18
CA LEU A 659 -3.89 -25.74 -11.02
C LEU A 659 -2.76 -26.75 -11.26
N GLU A 660 -2.68 -27.35 -12.45
CA GLU A 660 -1.58 -28.26 -12.81
C GLU A 660 -0.24 -27.50 -12.90
N TYR A 661 -0.23 -26.29 -13.45
CA TYR A 661 0.96 -25.45 -13.43
C TYR A 661 1.34 -25.04 -12.00
N TRP A 662 0.38 -24.65 -11.17
CA TRP A 662 0.57 -24.38 -9.74
C TRP A 662 1.20 -25.59 -9.01
N LYS A 663 0.67 -26.77 -9.26
CA LYS A 663 1.18 -28.02 -8.72
C LYS A 663 2.64 -28.27 -9.09
N MET A 664 2.97 -28.11 -10.36
CA MET A 664 4.34 -28.26 -10.86
C MET A 664 5.30 -27.27 -10.18
N VAL A 665 4.90 -26.00 -10.04
CA VAL A 665 5.71 -24.98 -9.35
C VAL A 665 5.86 -25.32 -7.86
N LYS A 666 4.79 -25.81 -7.22
CA LYS A 666 4.80 -26.22 -5.82
C LYS A 666 5.79 -27.34 -5.56
N GLU A 667 5.80 -28.37 -6.39
CA GLU A 667 6.66 -29.55 -6.26
C GLU A 667 8.12 -29.24 -6.62
N SER A 668 8.33 -28.45 -7.67
CA SER A 668 9.66 -28.24 -8.23
C SER A 668 10.43 -27.08 -7.61
N PHE A 669 9.75 -26.00 -7.24
CA PHE A 669 10.42 -24.77 -6.88
C PHE A 669 10.20 -24.33 -5.43
N THR A 670 8.95 -24.30 -4.92
CA THR A 670 8.67 -23.63 -3.66
C THR A 670 8.93 -24.47 -2.42
N GLU A 671 9.63 -23.90 -1.46
CA GLU A 671 9.74 -24.41 -0.09
C GLU A 671 8.67 -23.83 0.85
N HIS A 672 8.00 -22.78 0.41
CA HIS A 672 6.80 -22.21 1.02
C HIS A 672 5.57 -22.54 0.16
N ASN A 673 4.89 -21.52 -0.36
CA ASN A 673 3.71 -21.70 -1.20
C ASN A 673 3.80 -20.82 -2.46
N PRO A 674 3.38 -21.30 -3.63
CA PRO A 674 3.19 -20.42 -4.78
C PRO A 674 1.83 -19.71 -4.64
N SER A 675 1.85 -18.40 -4.48
CA SER A 675 0.63 -17.60 -4.41
C SER A 675 0.03 -17.41 -5.79
N VAL A 676 -1.23 -17.79 -5.93
CA VAL A 676 -2.00 -17.64 -7.18
C VAL A 676 -3.47 -17.40 -6.89
N THR A 677 -4.10 -16.63 -7.75
CA THR A 677 -5.56 -16.57 -7.86
C THR A 677 -5.98 -17.37 -9.09
N ILE A 678 -6.69 -18.47 -8.90
CA ILE A 678 -7.20 -19.33 -9.97
C ILE A 678 -8.43 -18.66 -10.58
N SER A 679 -8.40 -18.45 -11.88
CA SER A 679 -9.52 -17.91 -12.66
C SER A 679 -10.41 -19.05 -13.10
N VAL A 680 -11.65 -19.10 -12.61
CA VAL A 680 -12.57 -20.25 -12.81
C VAL A 680 -13.72 -19.85 -13.72
N GLY A 681 -13.89 -20.51 -14.85
CA GLY A 681 -15.02 -20.34 -15.74
C GLY A 681 -16.32 -20.90 -15.14
N ASP A 682 -17.48 -20.45 -15.62
CA ASP A 682 -18.79 -20.84 -15.08
C ASP A 682 -19.02 -22.36 -15.10
N ASP A 683 -18.49 -23.06 -16.08
CA ASP A 683 -18.58 -24.51 -16.25
C ASP A 683 -17.42 -25.28 -15.59
N GLU A 684 -16.42 -24.60 -15.04
CA GLU A 684 -15.23 -25.21 -14.48
C GLU A 684 -15.29 -25.47 -12.95
N TRP A 685 -16.28 -24.91 -12.24
CA TRP A 685 -16.35 -24.92 -10.77
C TRP A 685 -16.35 -26.34 -10.18
N ILE A 686 -17.11 -27.27 -10.79
CA ILE A 686 -17.22 -28.66 -10.30
C ILE A 686 -15.89 -29.41 -10.51
N ALA A 687 -15.27 -29.26 -11.68
CA ALA A 687 -13.98 -29.87 -11.97
C ALA A 687 -12.88 -29.32 -11.03
N THR A 688 -12.91 -28.03 -10.76
CA THR A 688 -11.97 -27.33 -9.88
C THR A 688 -12.05 -27.87 -8.45
N VAL A 689 -13.23 -27.97 -7.86
CA VAL A 689 -13.38 -28.49 -6.49
C VAL A 689 -12.99 -29.96 -6.39
N ALA A 690 -13.31 -30.76 -7.40
CA ALA A 690 -12.91 -32.17 -7.45
C ALA A 690 -11.38 -32.33 -7.51
N TRP A 691 -10.71 -31.51 -8.30
CA TRP A 691 -9.25 -31.46 -8.37
C TRP A 691 -8.63 -31.10 -7.02
N ILE A 692 -9.14 -30.07 -6.34
CA ILE A 692 -8.68 -29.61 -5.03
C ILE A 692 -8.82 -30.74 -4.00
N HIS A 693 -9.99 -31.39 -3.92
CA HIS A 693 -10.23 -32.47 -3.00
C HIS A 693 -9.30 -33.66 -3.25
N LYS A 694 -9.05 -34.00 -4.52
CA LYS A 694 -8.13 -35.07 -4.91
C LYS A 694 -6.69 -34.77 -4.51
N ASN A 695 -6.21 -33.52 -4.68
CA ASN A 695 -4.83 -33.13 -4.44
C ASN A 695 -4.63 -32.44 -3.08
N TRP A 696 -5.54 -32.65 -2.11
CA TRP A 696 -5.61 -31.91 -0.84
C TRP A 696 -4.29 -31.87 -0.06
N ASP A 697 -3.52 -32.94 -0.06
CA ASP A 697 -2.27 -33.03 0.71
C ASP A 697 -1.22 -32.00 0.30
N MET A 698 -1.27 -31.53 -0.94
CA MET A 698 -0.34 -30.51 -1.43
C MET A 698 -0.94 -29.11 -1.47
N VAL A 699 -2.27 -28.96 -1.36
CA VAL A 699 -2.92 -27.67 -1.32
C VAL A 699 -2.51 -26.94 -0.04
N GLY A 700 -1.86 -25.76 -0.19
CA GLY A 700 -1.47 -24.88 0.90
C GLY A 700 -2.46 -23.73 1.04
N GLY A 701 -2.18 -22.62 0.36
CA GLY A 701 -3.06 -21.46 0.21
C GLY A 701 -3.50 -21.31 -1.24
N LEU A 702 -4.81 -21.19 -1.49
CA LEU A 702 -5.38 -20.94 -2.81
C LEU A 702 -6.52 -19.91 -2.70
N ALA A 703 -6.61 -19.05 -3.71
CA ALA A 703 -7.72 -18.13 -3.90
C ALA A 703 -8.33 -18.35 -5.29
N PHE A 704 -9.61 -18.02 -5.44
CA PHE A 704 -10.38 -18.26 -6.67
C PHE A 704 -11.14 -17.00 -7.05
N LEU A 705 -11.24 -16.74 -8.36
CA LEU A 705 -12.10 -15.68 -8.89
C LEU A 705 -12.91 -16.21 -10.07
N PRO A 706 -14.20 -15.86 -10.15
CA PRO A 706 -15.00 -16.16 -11.34
C PRO A 706 -14.35 -15.54 -12.58
N ARG A 707 -14.25 -16.35 -13.66
CA ARG A 707 -13.90 -15.91 -14.99
C ARG A 707 -15.20 -15.76 -15.79
N GLY A 708 -16.06 -14.85 -15.38
CA GLY A 708 -17.23 -14.53 -16.16
C GLY A 708 -16.88 -13.51 -17.25
N GLU A 709 -17.73 -13.37 -18.26
CA GLU A 709 -17.95 -12.11 -18.93
C GLU A 709 -18.50 -11.12 -17.89
N ALA A 710 -17.73 -10.86 -16.83
CA ALA A 710 -17.98 -9.69 -16.04
C ALA A 710 -18.03 -8.58 -17.09
N LYS A 711 -19.22 -8.05 -17.34
CA LYS A 711 -19.45 -6.83 -18.10
C LYS A 711 -18.34 -5.93 -17.64
N THR A 712 -17.32 -5.78 -18.48
CA THR A 712 -16.10 -5.06 -18.14
C THR A 712 -16.60 -3.74 -17.60
N TYR A 713 -16.54 -3.57 -16.26
CA TYR A 713 -17.05 -2.34 -15.70
C TYR A 713 -16.21 -1.22 -16.29
N ARG A 714 -16.87 -0.14 -16.63
CA ARG A 714 -16.24 1.02 -17.25
C ARG A 714 -14.95 1.37 -16.50
N LEU A 715 -13.83 1.51 -17.22
CA LEU A 715 -12.49 1.79 -16.68
C LEU A 715 -11.91 0.66 -15.80
N ALA A 716 -12.15 -0.59 -16.17
CA ALA A 716 -11.46 -1.73 -15.56
C ALA A 716 -9.93 -1.53 -15.58
N PRO A 717 -9.18 -2.02 -14.56
CA PRO A 717 -7.72 -1.89 -14.49
C PRO A 717 -6.99 -2.45 -15.69
N TYR A 718 -7.54 -3.49 -16.31
CA TYR A 718 -7.07 -4.10 -17.55
C TYR A 718 -8.23 -4.19 -18.53
N GLU A 719 -7.96 -3.86 -19.79
CA GLU A 719 -8.93 -4.00 -20.88
C GLU A 719 -8.21 -4.49 -22.11
N GLU A 720 -8.64 -5.64 -22.64
CA GLU A 720 -8.12 -6.17 -23.90
C GLU A 720 -8.53 -5.27 -25.07
N ILE A 721 -7.60 -5.01 -25.99
CA ILE A 721 -7.81 -4.22 -27.19
C ILE A 721 -7.22 -4.91 -28.41
N THR A 722 -7.69 -4.52 -29.60
CA THR A 722 -7.12 -5.02 -30.85
C THR A 722 -5.74 -4.41 -31.14
N LYS A 723 -4.98 -5.03 -32.04
CA LYS A 723 -3.70 -4.51 -32.50
C LYS A 723 -3.82 -3.10 -33.08
N ASP A 724 -4.86 -2.86 -33.90
CA ASP A 724 -5.09 -1.56 -34.53
C ASP A 724 -5.40 -0.46 -33.48
N GLN A 725 -6.19 -0.79 -32.45
CA GLN A 725 -6.45 0.11 -31.34
C GLN A 725 -5.16 0.42 -30.56
N TYR A 726 -4.33 -0.60 -30.31
CA TYR A 726 -3.05 -0.44 -29.65
C TYR A 726 -2.14 0.51 -30.45
N GLU A 727 -1.97 0.27 -31.77
CA GLU A 727 -1.15 1.10 -32.63
C GLU A 727 -1.68 2.55 -32.71
N ALA A 728 -2.99 2.72 -32.76
CA ALA A 728 -3.60 4.05 -32.74
C ALA A 728 -3.34 4.78 -31.41
N MET A 729 -3.36 4.06 -30.28
CA MET A 729 -3.04 4.64 -28.97
C MET A 729 -1.56 4.98 -28.83
N VAL A 730 -0.66 4.08 -29.24
CA VAL A 730 0.79 4.31 -29.18
C VAL A 730 1.19 5.52 -30.03
N ASN A 731 0.63 5.65 -31.23
CA ASN A 731 0.89 6.81 -32.13
C ASN A 731 0.43 8.15 -31.54
N LYS A 732 -0.57 8.12 -30.62
CA LYS A 732 -1.07 9.31 -29.90
C LYS A 732 -0.42 9.49 -28.55
N PHE A 733 0.27 8.46 -28.03
CA PHE A 733 0.85 8.50 -26.69
C PHE A 733 2.07 9.44 -26.69
N PRO A 734 2.11 10.47 -25.83
CA PRO A 734 3.17 11.45 -25.86
C PRO A 734 4.50 10.89 -25.35
N TYR A 735 5.58 11.48 -25.79
CA TYR A 735 6.85 11.35 -25.09
C TYR A 735 6.73 12.01 -23.71
N ILE A 736 7.05 11.27 -22.66
CA ILE A 736 6.98 11.78 -21.30
C ILE A 736 8.39 12.14 -20.82
N ASP A 737 8.57 13.40 -20.45
CA ASP A 737 9.77 13.90 -19.80
C ASP A 737 9.56 13.97 -18.31
N PHE A 738 10.03 12.94 -17.58
CA PHE A 738 9.90 12.86 -16.11
C PHE A 738 10.79 13.87 -15.37
N ALA A 739 11.78 14.48 -16.02
CA ALA A 739 12.55 15.58 -15.42
C ALA A 739 11.65 16.76 -15.05
N LYS A 740 10.52 16.92 -15.77
CA LYS A 740 9.53 17.98 -15.48
C LYS A 740 8.86 17.84 -14.13
N ILE A 741 8.92 16.69 -13.45
CA ILE A 741 8.28 16.52 -12.15
C ILE A 741 8.81 17.53 -11.12
N VAL A 742 10.06 17.96 -11.25
CA VAL A 742 10.67 18.97 -10.38
C VAL A 742 9.93 20.32 -10.44
N THR A 743 9.25 20.63 -11.55
CA THR A 743 8.48 21.86 -11.70
C THR A 743 7.08 21.77 -11.09
N TYR A 744 6.59 20.56 -10.82
CA TYR A 744 5.29 20.29 -10.20
C TYR A 744 5.39 20.00 -8.70
N GLU A 745 6.57 19.58 -8.25
CA GLU A 745 6.86 19.28 -6.84
C GLU A 745 7.99 20.19 -6.36
N ARG A 746 7.68 21.14 -5.49
CA ARG A 746 8.68 21.96 -4.78
C ARG A 746 8.86 21.52 -3.33
N GLU A 747 8.03 20.59 -2.90
CA GLU A 747 8.01 19.94 -1.59
C GLU A 747 7.66 18.47 -1.80
N ASP A 748 7.90 17.64 -0.79
CA ASP A 748 7.50 16.25 -0.83
C ASP A 748 5.97 16.10 -0.91
N HIS A 749 5.48 15.79 -2.11
CA HIS A 749 4.09 15.47 -2.40
C HIS A 749 3.83 13.97 -2.53
N THR A 750 4.76 13.12 -2.06
CA THR A 750 4.59 11.68 -2.09
C THR A 750 3.29 11.30 -1.38
N GLN A 751 2.27 10.94 -2.15
CA GLN A 751 1.05 10.35 -1.62
C GLN A 751 1.22 8.84 -1.70
N GLY A 752 1.15 8.17 -0.55
CA GLY A 752 1.01 6.72 -0.54
C GLY A 752 -0.25 6.36 -1.33
N SER A 753 -0.13 5.41 -2.27
CA SER A 753 -1.28 4.99 -3.06
C SER A 753 -2.38 4.47 -2.14
N LYS A 754 -3.54 5.10 -2.17
CA LYS A 754 -4.78 4.60 -1.57
C LYS A 754 -5.31 3.47 -2.46
N GLU A 755 -4.62 2.36 -2.49
CA GLU A 755 -5.10 1.18 -3.21
C GLU A 755 -5.64 0.18 -2.18
N LEU A 756 -6.92 -0.10 -2.26
CA LEU A 756 -7.56 -1.19 -1.55
C LEU A 756 -7.02 -2.51 -2.12
N ALA A 757 -6.76 -3.48 -1.28
CA ALA A 757 -6.20 -4.78 -1.70
C ALA A 757 -7.13 -5.51 -2.69
N CYS A 758 -8.44 -5.28 -2.55
CA CYS A 758 -9.46 -5.73 -3.49
C CYS A 758 -10.62 -4.73 -3.49
N VAL A 759 -10.96 -4.18 -4.64
CA VAL A 759 -12.19 -3.39 -4.82
C VAL A 759 -13.23 -4.28 -5.47
N SER A 760 -14.27 -4.65 -4.72
CA SER A 760 -15.47 -5.34 -5.21
C SER A 760 -15.18 -6.53 -6.17
N GLY A 761 -14.42 -7.52 -5.72
CA GLY A 761 -14.24 -8.78 -6.45
C GLY A 761 -13.23 -8.74 -7.59
N VAL A 762 -12.49 -7.66 -7.78
CA VAL A 762 -11.41 -7.57 -8.77
C VAL A 762 -10.08 -7.39 -8.05
N CYS A 763 -9.25 -8.43 -8.11
CA CYS A 763 -7.85 -8.34 -7.71
C CYS A 763 -7.08 -7.53 -8.78
N GLU A 764 -6.34 -6.49 -8.41
CA GLU A 764 -5.50 -5.74 -9.35
C GLU A 764 -4.34 -6.58 -9.94
N ILE A 765 -4.21 -7.81 -9.49
CA ILE A 765 -3.16 -8.75 -9.87
C ILE A 765 -3.68 -9.80 -10.88
N ALA A 766 -4.98 -9.94 -11.03
CA ALA A 766 -5.60 -10.94 -11.93
C ALA A 766 -5.79 -10.41 -13.34
#